data_e79bb708bc58a6ae839aead16a4c0a25
#
_entry.id   e79bb708bc58a6ae839aead16a4c0a25
#
_cell.length_a   1.000
_cell.length_b   1.000
_cell.length_c   1.000
_cell.angle_alpha   90.00
_cell.angle_beta   90.00
_cell.angle_gamma   90.00
#
_symmetry.space_group_name_H-M   'P 1'
#
loop_
_entity.id
_entity.type
_entity.pdbx_description
1 polymer ?
#
loop_
_entity_poly.entity_id
_entity_poly.type
_entity_poly.pdbx_seq_one_letter_code
_entity_poly.pdbx_strand_id
1 'polypeptide(L)'
;MPASPSLFPAPQLRTLALVGPAAAGKTLLAEAMLQAAGAIGAAGSLERGSTVSDHDPLEVKTGHSLQSAVMHLEHGGCRVHFIDTPGAPDFVGQSLPALEAVETAAIVISAAAGIEPMARRMMQYAAERELDRMVIVNKIDADADLPGLLAQIQEAFGKECLPLNLPDAGATQVVDCFYNKAGHSDFGAVADAHRALVEQVVEVDGDFVERYLNDGDIDASELHAPLEQALREGHLIPVCFVSARTGAGVPELLDVIARLLPNPTEGNPPDFLNGEGADAEMMHATPDPAAHVLGHVFKISIDPYVGKLGYVRVHQGTISPGTQLYVGDGRKPFKVGHLYFQQGKNHMEVPSAGPGDLCAIGKIDELHFDAVLHDAAEDDHIHLKPLPFPEPVHGIAISPQRRGDEQRMWEIVGKLVAEDPCLKLEHVAQTNETIVYGLGELHLRILLERLRDVYKFEVETHPPRIAYRETITQNAAAQYRHKKQSGGAGQFGEVHLRIEPLPRGTGFEFVDQVKGGTIPGQFMPAVEKGVREALAEGVIAGYPVQDVRVIVHDGKHHAVDSKEIAFVTAGKKAFQIAIREARPVVLEPIARIQITAPEHAMGAITGDLSSRRGMVSGTDSGSLGTLTVSGQAPIAELADYQSRLNAMTAGQGSYALALSHYEVVPPTVQQDLMSGYKVRDED
;
A
#
# COMPACT_ATOMS: atom_id res chain seq x y z
N MET A 1 17.32 -0.99 -38.00
CA MET A 1 17.30 -0.56 -36.61
C MET A 1 16.19 0.48 -36.52
N PRO A 2 15.24 0.40 -35.57
CA PRO A 2 14.34 1.53 -35.36
C PRO A 2 15.22 2.74 -35.02
N ALA A 3 14.83 3.93 -35.47
CA ALA A 3 15.52 5.17 -35.19
C ALA A 3 15.53 5.34 -33.64
N SER A 4 16.64 5.80 -33.07
CA SER A 4 16.68 6.19 -31.65
C SER A 4 15.59 7.20 -31.43
N PRO A 5 14.76 7.05 -30.37
CA PRO A 5 13.70 8.00 -30.12
C PRO A 5 14.26 9.40 -29.94
N SER A 6 13.74 10.36 -30.67
CA SER A 6 14.09 11.77 -30.52
C SER A 6 13.67 12.26 -29.15
N LEU A 7 14.47 13.12 -28.51
CA LEU A 7 14.04 13.85 -27.32
C LEU A 7 12.89 14.79 -27.70
N PHE A 8 11.80 14.72 -26.97
CA PHE A 8 10.72 15.67 -27.04
C PHE A 8 10.93 16.73 -25.95
N PRO A 9 10.82 18.02 -26.23
CA PRO A 9 10.85 19.04 -25.20
C PRO A 9 9.60 18.96 -24.31
N ALA A 10 9.70 19.39 -23.05
CA ALA A 10 8.62 19.30 -22.07
C ALA A 10 7.24 19.78 -22.59
N PRO A 11 7.11 20.87 -23.40
CA PRO A 11 5.81 21.26 -23.96
C PRO A 11 5.17 20.26 -24.92
N GLN A 12 5.96 19.33 -25.47
CA GLN A 12 5.48 18.27 -26.37
C GLN A 12 5.33 16.92 -25.66
N LEU A 13 5.39 16.88 -24.33
CA LEU A 13 5.14 15.69 -23.53
C LEU A 13 3.75 15.78 -22.92
N ARG A 14 3.11 14.62 -22.79
CA ARG A 14 1.88 14.42 -22.00
C ARG A 14 2.06 13.19 -21.14
N THR A 15 1.62 13.25 -19.89
CA THR A 15 1.65 12.09 -19.02
C THR A 15 0.31 11.89 -18.33
N LEU A 16 -0.18 10.67 -18.34
CA LEU A 16 -1.44 10.34 -17.69
C LEU A 16 -1.43 8.92 -17.09
N ALA A 17 -2.21 8.73 -16.03
CA ALA A 17 -2.45 7.42 -15.44
C ALA A 17 -3.91 7.00 -15.68
N LEU A 18 -4.12 5.83 -16.29
CA LEU A 18 -5.43 5.21 -16.41
C LEU A 18 -5.76 4.54 -15.08
N VAL A 19 -6.63 5.15 -14.29
CA VAL A 19 -7.03 4.68 -12.97
C VAL A 19 -8.53 4.40 -12.93
N GLY A 20 -9.01 3.67 -11.92
CA GLY A 20 -10.43 3.34 -11.78
C GLY A 20 -10.67 1.85 -11.52
N PRO A 21 -11.93 1.40 -11.45
CA PRO A 21 -12.29 0.05 -11.02
C PRO A 21 -11.77 -1.06 -11.94
N ALA A 22 -11.70 -2.27 -11.38
CA ALA A 22 -11.48 -3.47 -12.16
C ALA A 22 -12.58 -3.63 -13.22
N ALA A 23 -12.24 -4.21 -14.36
CA ALA A 23 -13.17 -4.41 -15.48
C ALA A 23 -13.76 -3.12 -16.12
N ALA A 24 -13.31 -1.91 -15.76
CA ALA A 24 -13.68 -0.70 -16.51
C ALA A 24 -13.12 -0.68 -17.95
N GLY A 25 -12.11 -1.52 -18.23
CA GLY A 25 -11.50 -1.68 -19.54
C GLY A 25 -10.29 -0.79 -19.77
N LYS A 26 -9.56 -0.40 -18.72
CA LYS A 26 -8.33 0.41 -18.79
C LYS A 26 -7.29 -0.22 -19.72
N THR A 27 -6.98 -1.48 -19.51
CA THR A 27 -6.02 -2.25 -20.34
C THR A 27 -6.43 -2.32 -21.80
N LEU A 28 -7.71 -2.58 -22.09
CA LEU A 28 -8.20 -2.58 -23.50
C LEU A 28 -8.21 -1.18 -24.10
N LEU A 29 -8.43 -0.15 -23.29
CA LEU A 29 -8.31 1.24 -23.73
C LEU A 29 -6.85 1.59 -24.05
N ALA A 30 -5.90 1.17 -23.22
CA ALA A 30 -4.47 1.29 -23.50
C ALA A 30 -4.08 0.64 -24.83
N GLU A 31 -4.55 -0.58 -25.08
CA GLU A 31 -4.34 -1.28 -26.36
C GLU A 31 -4.94 -0.52 -27.55
N ALA A 32 -6.16 -0.02 -27.41
CA ALA A 32 -6.84 0.75 -28.45
C ALA A 32 -6.11 2.08 -28.76
N MET A 33 -5.62 2.77 -27.73
CA MET A 33 -4.81 3.99 -27.86
C MET A 33 -3.50 3.72 -28.60
N LEU A 34 -2.77 2.66 -28.21
CA LEU A 34 -1.53 2.24 -28.87
C LEU A 34 -1.75 1.87 -30.34
N GLN A 35 -2.85 1.17 -30.66
CA GLN A 35 -3.19 0.80 -32.01
C GLN A 35 -3.59 2.03 -32.85
N ALA A 36 -4.44 2.90 -32.30
CA ALA A 36 -4.91 4.10 -33.04
C ALA A 36 -3.75 5.07 -33.32
N ALA A 37 -2.76 5.17 -32.43
CA ALA A 37 -1.54 5.93 -32.64
C ALA A 37 -0.51 5.22 -33.53
N GLY A 38 -0.75 3.97 -33.94
CA GLY A 38 0.18 3.18 -34.75
C GLY A 38 1.41 2.68 -34.01
N ALA A 39 1.44 2.76 -32.68
CA ALA A 39 2.53 2.25 -31.86
C ALA A 39 2.59 0.71 -31.84
N ILE A 40 1.45 0.07 -32.07
CA ILE A 40 1.32 -1.38 -32.28
C ILE A 40 0.49 -1.67 -33.54
N GLY A 41 0.78 -2.79 -34.20
CA GLY A 41 0.10 -3.16 -35.44
C GLY A 41 -1.34 -3.65 -35.25
N ALA A 42 -1.65 -4.24 -34.09
CA ALA A 42 -2.98 -4.70 -33.72
C ALA A 42 -3.09 -4.73 -32.17
N ALA A 43 -4.27 -4.38 -31.68
CA ALA A 43 -4.55 -4.46 -30.24
C ALA A 43 -4.48 -5.91 -29.74
N GLY A 44 -3.89 -6.08 -28.56
CA GLY A 44 -3.86 -7.34 -27.86
C GLY A 44 -5.23 -7.72 -27.30
N SER A 45 -5.32 -8.92 -26.73
CA SER A 45 -6.54 -9.44 -26.09
C SER A 45 -6.21 -10.04 -24.74
N LEU A 46 -6.99 -9.69 -23.73
CA LEU A 46 -6.90 -10.28 -22.39
C LEU A 46 -7.07 -11.81 -22.43
N GLU A 47 -8.04 -12.31 -23.22
CA GLU A 47 -8.33 -13.74 -23.35
C GLU A 47 -7.15 -14.54 -23.92
N ARG A 48 -6.36 -13.92 -24.82
CA ARG A 48 -5.16 -14.54 -25.41
C ARG A 48 -3.90 -14.23 -24.65
N GLY A 49 -3.95 -13.39 -23.59
CA GLY A 49 -2.77 -12.92 -22.86
C GLY A 49 -1.75 -12.19 -23.75
N SER A 50 -2.23 -11.40 -24.72
CA SER A 50 -1.39 -10.75 -25.73
C SER A 50 -1.38 -9.23 -25.64
N THR A 51 -1.89 -8.66 -24.56
CA THR A 51 -1.83 -7.22 -24.29
C THR A 51 -0.41 -6.77 -23.96
N VAL A 52 -0.11 -5.52 -24.26
CA VAL A 52 1.20 -4.91 -23.96
C VAL A 52 1.39 -4.75 -22.46
N SER A 53 0.34 -4.34 -21.74
CA SER A 53 0.42 -4.09 -20.28
C SER A 53 0.44 -5.37 -19.47
N ASP A 54 -0.57 -6.26 -19.61
CA ASP A 54 -0.73 -7.47 -18.82
C ASP A 54 0.09 -8.61 -19.42
N HIS A 55 1.37 -8.63 -19.18
CA HIS A 55 2.32 -9.62 -19.73
C HIS A 55 2.88 -10.59 -18.69
N ASP A 56 2.68 -10.31 -17.40
CA ASP A 56 3.04 -11.23 -16.33
C ASP A 56 2.20 -12.52 -16.44
N PRO A 57 2.79 -13.72 -16.34
CA PRO A 57 2.04 -14.98 -16.40
C PRO A 57 0.87 -15.08 -15.42
N LEU A 58 0.93 -14.40 -14.27
CA LEU A 58 -0.16 -14.37 -13.30
C LEU A 58 -1.28 -13.44 -13.75
N GLU A 59 -0.98 -12.29 -14.37
CA GLU A 59 -1.97 -11.40 -14.96
C GLU A 59 -2.74 -12.11 -16.07
N VAL A 60 -2.00 -12.76 -16.97
CA VAL A 60 -2.60 -13.59 -18.04
C VAL A 60 -3.48 -14.71 -17.46
N LYS A 61 -3.04 -15.39 -16.39
CA LYS A 61 -3.77 -16.47 -15.74
C LYS A 61 -5.03 -15.99 -15.03
N THR A 62 -4.96 -14.82 -14.37
CA THR A 62 -6.08 -14.27 -13.59
C THR A 62 -7.03 -13.43 -14.44
N GLY A 63 -6.57 -12.93 -15.59
CA GLY A 63 -7.32 -12.01 -16.44
C GLY A 63 -7.49 -10.61 -15.82
N HIS A 64 -6.61 -10.24 -14.89
CA HIS A 64 -6.61 -8.96 -14.20
C HIS A 64 -5.21 -8.40 -14.08
N SER A 65 -5.06 -7.08 -14.25
CA SER A 65 -3.83 -6.37 -13.99
C SER A 65 -3.50 -6.43 -12.50
N LEU A 66 -2.26 -6.79 -12.17
CA LEU A 66 -1.74 -6.92 -10.82
C LEU A 66 -0.67 -5.86 -10.52
N GLN A 67 -0.04 -5.34 -11.57
CA GLN A 67 0.98 -4.29 -11.51
C GLN A 67 0.63 -3.14 -12.45
N SER A 68 1.17 -1.96 -12.17
CA SER A 68 1.12 -0.85 -13.12
C SER A 68 2.06 -1.12 -14.31
N ALA A 69 1.65 -0.77 -15.52
CA ALA A 69 2.44 -0.90 -16.74
C ALA A 69 2.66 0.46 -17.39
N VAL A 70 3.93 0.79 -17.64
CA VAL A 70 4.32 2.05 -18.29
C VAL A 70 4.40 1.82 -19.80
N MET A 71 3.81 2.73 -20.57
CA MET A 71 3.77 2.69 -22.03
C MET A 71 3.90 4.10 -22.59
N HIS A 72 4.20 4.19 -23.88
CA HIS A 72 4.24 5.46 -24.58
C HIS A 72 3.75 5.33 -26.02
N LEU A 73 3.31 6.44 -26.56
CA LEU A 73 2.92 6.57 -27.98
C LEU A 73 3.26 7.98 -28.48
N GLU A 74 3.22 8.17 -29.79
CA GLU A 74 3.38 9.50 -30.41
C GLU A 74 2.09 9.83 -31.17
N HIS A 75 1.51 11.00 -30.90
CA HIS A 75 0.31 11.48 -31.55
C HIS A 75 0.28 13.01 -31.59
N GLY A 76 -0.19 13.61 -32.69
CA GLY A 76 -0.35 15.05 -32.84
C GLY A 76 0.94 15.89 -32.61
N GLY A 77 2.13 15.29 -32.83
CA GLY A 77 3.42 15.93 -32.58
C GLY A 77 3.85 15.92 -31.11
N CYS A 78 3.12 15.22 -30.25
CA CYS A 78 3.43 15.00 -28.85
C CYS A 78 3.84 13.54 -28.60
N ARG A 79 4.69 13.32 -27.59
CA ARG A 79 4.88 12.02 -26.97
C ARG A 79 3.98 11.94 -25.75
N VAL A 80 3.20 10.87 -25.68
CA VAL A 80 2.31 10.58 -24.56
C VAL A 80 2.89 9.40 -23.79
N HIS A 81 3.33 9.61 -22.56
CA HIS A 81 3.60 8.55 -21.59
C HIS A 81 2.32 8.26 -20.81
N PHE A 82 1.97 7.01 -20.66
CA PHE A 82 0.81 6.66 -19.86
C PHE A 82 1.04 5.38 -19.07
N ILE A 83 0.32 5.28 -17.96
CA ILE A 83 0.44 4.18 -17.00
C ILE A 83 -0.92 3.49 -16.90
N ASP A 84 -1.00 2.22 -17.30
CA ASP A 84 -2.15 1.37 -17.02
C ASP A 84 -2.02 0.81 -15.61
N THR A 85 -3.07 0.95 -14.78
CA THR A 85 -3.02 0.57 -13.37
C THR A 85 -4.03 -0.53 -13.02
N PRO A 86 -3.74 -1.37 -12.01
CA PRO A 86 -4.71 -2.31 -11.49
C PRO A 86 -5.96 -1.61 -10.96
N GLY A 87 -7.13 -2.24 -11.11
CA GLY A 87 -8.40 -1.67 -10.63
C GLY A 87 -8.94 -2.32 -9.36
N ALA A 88 -8.33 -3.40 -8.87
CA ALA A 88 -8.76 -4.05 -7.64
C ALA A 88 -8.21 -3.32 -6.41
N PRO A 89 -9.01 -3.16 -5.32
CA PRO A 89 -8.59 -2.46 -4.10
C PRO A 89 -7.32 -3.04 -3.45
N ASP A 90 -7.11 -4.34 -3.57
CA ASP A 90 -5.92 -5.05 -3.05
C ASP A 90 -4.60 -4.58 -3.69
N PHE A 91 -4.66 -3.96 -4.88
CA PHE A 91 -3.48 -3.49 -5.63
C PHE A 91 -3.42 -1.96 -5.74
N VAL A 92 -4.10 -1.24 -4.88
CA VAL A 92 -4.07 0.23 -4.85
C VAL A 92 -2.65 0.78 -4.64
N GLY A 93 -1.78 0.00 -3.98
CA GLY A 93 -0.35 0.29 -3.85
C GLY A 93 0.39 0.44 -5.18
N GLN A 94 -0.17 -0.07 -6.29
CA GLN A 94 0.36 0.11 -7.65
C GLN A 94 -0.26 1.31 -8.36
N SER A 95 -1.45 1.75 -7.94
CA SER A 95 -2.19 2.84 -8.60
C SER A 95 -1.81 4.21 -8.04
N LEU A 96 -1.62 4.32 -6.72
CA LEU A 96 -1.26 5.59 -6.07
C LEU A 96 0.09 6.15 -6.54
N PRO A 97 1.18 5.34 -6.64
CA PRO A 97 2.45 5.85 -7.14
C PRO A 97 2.38 6.31 -8.61
N ALA A 98 1.50 5.70 -9.40
CA ALA A 98 1.30 6.12 -10.79
C ALA A 98 0.76 7.55 -10.89
N LEU A 99 -0.06 7.99 -9.92
CA LEU A 99 -0.58 9.36 -9.85
C LEU A 99 0.52 10.38 -9.51
N GLU A 100 1.57 9.99 -8.78
CA GLU A 100 2.72 10.88 -8.50
C GLU A 100 3.62 11.12 -9.73
N ALA A 101 3.52 10.26 -10.74
CA ALA A 101 4.38 10.28 -11.89
C ALA A 101 3.80 11.02 -13.10
N VAL A 102 2.57 11.53 -12.99
CA VAL A 102 1.82 12.07 -14.14
C VAL A 102 1.22 13.44 -13.84
N GLU A 103 0.92 14.22 -14.88
CA GLU A 103 0.16 15.46 -14.79
C GLU A 103 -1.34 15.20 -14.70
N THR A 104 -1.85 14.16 -15.39
CA THR A 104 -3.30 13.93 -15.49
C THR A 104 -3.71 12.57 -14.94
N ALA A 105 -4.71 12.56 -14.06
CA ALA A 105 -5.43 11.37 -13.63
C ALA A 105 -6.63 11.12 -14.56
N ALA A 106 -6.56 10.05 -15.35
CA ALA A 106 -7.67 9.63 -16.23
C ALA A 106 -8.49 8.55 -15.53
N ILE A 107 -9.65 8.94 -14.98
CA ILE A 107 -10.56 8.05 -14.24
C ILE A 107 -11.45 7.32 -15.25
N VAL A 108 -11.18 6.04 -15.47
CA VAL A 108 -11.91 5.21 -16.42
C VAL A 108 -13.12 4.57 -15.75
N ILE A 109 -14.32 4.83 -16.29
CA ILE A 109 -15.61 4.32 -15.81
C ILE A 109 -16.23 3.45 -16.91
N SER A 110 -16.84 2.32 -16.56
CA SER A 110 -17.63 1.52 -17.48
C SER A 110 -19.03 2.10 -17.62
N ALA A 111 -19.49 2.36 -18.85
CA ALA A 111 -20.85 2.87 -19.11
C ALA A 111 -21.94 1.98 -18.48
N ALA A 112 -21.75 0.66 -18.51
CA ALA A 112 -22.72 -0.30 -17.97
C ALA A 112 -22.66 -0.43 -16.43
N ALA A 113 -21.50 -0.25 -15.80
CA ALA A 113 -21.34 -0.39 -14.34
C ALA A 113 -21.56 0.94 -13.60
N GLY A 114 -21.38 2.08 -14.27
CA GLY A 114 -21.48 3.40 -13.65
C GLY A 114 -20.29 3.72 -12.74
N ILE A 115 -20.56 4.55 -11.72
CA ILE A 115 -19.53 5.04 -10.79
C ILE A 115 -19.34 4.05 -9.66
N GLU A 116 -18.30 3.24 -9.76
CA GLU A 116 -17.91 2.28 -8.73
C GLU A 116 -17.01 2.92 -7.64
N PRO A 117 -16.90 2.29 -6.47
CA PRO A 117 -16.13 2.82 -5.34
C PRO A 117 -14.69 3.21 -5.66
N MET A 118 -13.99 2.41 -6.46
CA MET A 118 -12.60 2.69 -6.85
C MET A 118 -12.49 3.95 -7.72
N ALA A 119 -13.48 4.23 -8.57
CA ALA A 119 -13.53 5.47 -9.35
C ALA A 119 -13.61 6.70 -8.44
N ARG A 120 -14.49 6.65 -7.41
CA ARG A 120 -14.60 7.71 -6.39
C ARG A 120 -13.29 7.91 -5.63
N ARG A 121 -12.67 6.80 -5.22
CA ARG A 121 -11.40 6.81 -4.49
C ARG A 121 -10.26 7.42 -5.32
N MET A 122 -10.14 7.05 -6.58
CA MET A 122 -9.12 7.60 -7.48
C MET A 122 -9.37 9.09 -7.77
N MET A 123 -10.61 9.50 -7.97
CA MET A 123 -10.98 10.91 -8.13
C MET A 123 -10.61 11.72 -6.89
N GLN A 124 -10.88 11.19 -5.70
CA GLN A 124 -10.52 11.83 -4.43
C GLN A 124 -9.00 12.00 -4.28
N TYR A 125 -8.22 10.94 -4.51
CA TYR A 125 -6.77 11.02 -4.43
C TYR A 125 -6.19 12.01 -5.43
N ALA A 126 -6.71 12.02 -6.67
CA ALA A 126 -6.27 12.98 -7.67
C ALA A 126 -6.60 14.43 -7.26
N ALA A 127 -7.75 14.66 -6.63
CA ALA A 127 -8.15 15.96 -6.11
C ALA A 127 -7.27 16.41 -4.93
N GLU A 128 -6.97 15.52 -3.97
CA GLU A 128 -6.11 15.80 -2.82
C GLU A 128 -4.66 16.10 -3.22
N ARG A 129 -4.25 15.61 -4.40
CA ARG A 129 -2.92 15.87 -5.00
C ARG A 129 -2.95 17.03 -6.00
N GLU A 130 -4.08 17.70 -6.16
CA GLU A 130 -4.26 18.80 -7.11
C GLU A 130 -3.89 18.44 -8.56
N LEU A 131 -3.99 17.14 -8.91
CA LEU A 131 -3.75 16.68 -10.28
C LEU A 131 -4.86 17.14 -11.21
N ASP A 132 -4.49 17.39 -12.46
CA ASP A 132 -5.48 17.53 -13.52
C ASP A 132 -6.26 16.23 -13.67
N ARG A 133 -7.57 16.33 -13.78
CA ARG A 133 -8.48 15.19 -13.76
C ARG A 133 -9.29 15.13 -15.04
N MET A 134 -9.46 13.93 -15.57
CA MET A 134 -10.42 13.66 -16.62
C MET A 134 -11.19 12.38 -16.33
N VAL A 135 -12.42 12.29 -16.83
CA VAL A 135 -13.25 11.08 -16.78
C VAL A 135 -13.35 10.47 -18.17
N ILE A 136 -13.06 9.19 -18.29
CA ILE A 136 -13.23 8.43 -19.54
C ILE A 136 -14.35 7.42 -19.35
N VAL A 137 -15.50 7.67 -19.97
CA VAL A 137 -16.62 6.74 -20.00
C VAL A 137 -16.38 5.74 -21.13
N ASN A 138 -15.89 4.57 -20.76
CA ASN A 138 -15.59 3.48 -21.70
C ASN A 138 -16.78 2.52 -21.86
N LYS A 139 -16.76 1.70 -22.91
CA LYS A 139 -17.80 0.73 -23.26
C LYS A 139 -19.14 1.37 -23.60
N ILE A 140 -19.11 2.51 -24.28
CA ILE A 140 -20.34 3.19 -24.74
C ILE A 140 -21.16 2.36 -25.74
N ASP A 141 -20.55 1.32 -26.32
CA ASP A 141 -21.19 0.32 -27.17
C ASP A 141 -22.06 -0.69 -26.40
N ALA A 142 -22.08 -0.64 -25.07
CA ALA A 142 -23.02 -1.38 -24.23
C ALA A 142 -24.38 -0.64 -24.17
N ASP A 143 -25.45 -1.42 -23.91
CA ASP A 143 -26.79 -0.84 -23.66
C ASP A 143 -26.80 -0.14 -22.29
N ALA A 144 -26.62 1.18 -22.29
CA ALA A 144 -26.51 2.01 -21.09
C ALA A 144 -27.17 3.39 -21.30
N ASP A 145 -27.74 3.94 -20.23
CA ASP A 145 -28.24 5.32 -20.19
C ASP A 145 -27.08 6.30 -20.02
N LEU A 146 -26.44 6.68 -21.13
CA LEU A 146 -25.29 7.59 -21.12
C LEU A 146 -25.63 9.01 -20.62
N PRO A 147 -26.78 9.63 -20.99
CA PRO A 147 -27.19 10.91 -20.40
C PRO A 147 -27.39 10.84 -18.89
N GLY A 148 -28.07 9.80 -18.41
CA GLY A 148 -28.23 9.57 -16.97
C GLY A 148 -26.90 9.33 -16.26
N LEU A 149 -25.95 8.66 -16.89
CA LEU A 149 -24.62 8.46 -16.33
C LEU A 149 -23.84 9.77 -16.24
N LEU A 150 -23.90 10.65 -17.25
CA LEU A 150 -23.28 11.97 -17.18
C LEU A 150 -23.84 12.79 -16.01
N ALA A 151 -25.15 12.78 -15.80
CA ALA A 151 -25.76 13.45 -14.68
C ALA A 151 -25.29 12.89 -13.32
N GLN A 152 -25.13 11.57 -13.21
CA GLN A 152 -24.55 10.93 -12.02
C GLN A 152 -23.08 11.32 -11.81
N ILE A 153 -22.27 11.44 -12.87
CA ILE A 153 -20.88 11.90 -12.81
C ILE A 153 -20.86 13.34 -12.26
N GLN A 154 -21.71 14.22 -12.77
CA GLN A 154 -21.82 15.60 -12.29
C GLN A 154 -22.30 15.70 -10.83
N GLU A 155 -23.23 14.84 -10.42
CA GLU A 155 -23.65 14.77 -9.03
C GLU A 155 -22.54 14.28 -8.09
N ALA A 156 -21.75 13.31 -8.55
CA ALA A 156 -20.75 12.65 -7.73
C ALA A 156 -19.41 13.38 -7.67
N PHE A 157 -19.00 14.04 -8.76
CA PHE A 157 -17.65 14.61 -8.93
C PHE A 157 -17.66 16.13 -9.16
N GLY A 158 -18.84 16.73 -9.35
CA GLY A 158 -19.00 18.15 -9.54
C GLY A 158 -19.57 18.52 -10.92
N LYS A 159 -20.20 19.69 -10.99
CA LYS A 159 -20.81 20.23 -12.22
C LYS A 159 -19.77 20.62 -13.28
N GLU A 160 -18.53 20.79 -12.85
CA GLU A 160 -17.33 21.01 -13.67
C GLU A 160 -16.99 19.82 -14.59
N CYS A 161 -17.62 18.65 -14.37
CA CYS A 161 -17.52 17.50 -15.26
C CYS A 161 -18.33 17.74 -16.54
N LEU A 162 -17.67 18.21 -17.61
CA LEU A 162 -18.31 18.54 -18.88
C LEU A 162 -17.84 17.65 -20.04
N PRO A 163 -18.76 17.24 -20.95
CA PRO A 163 -18.42 16.35 -22.04
C PRO A 163 -17.62 17.09 -23.13
N LEU A 164 -16.43 16.60 -23.47
CA LEU A 164 -15.64 17.08 -24.63
C LEU A 164 -16.07 16.43 -25.94
N ASN A 165 -16.72 15.28 -25.88
CA ASN A 165 -17.35 14.64 -27.03
C ASN A 165 -18.72 14.03 -26.64
N LEU A 166 -19.59 13.87 -27.60
CA LEU A 166 -20.91 13.25 -27.43
C LEU A 166 -21.04 12.01 -28.33
N PRO A 167 -21.58 10.89 -27.82
CA PRO A 167 -21.89 9.71 -28.63
C PRO A 167 -22.92 9.99 -29.72
N ASP A 168 -22.69 9.40 -30.91
CA ASP A 168 -23.57 9.50 -32.06
C ASP A 168 -23.68 8.17 -32.82
N ALA A 169 -24.68 8.06 -33.71
CA ALA A 169 -24.91 6.90 -34.56
C ALA A 169 -24.98 5.57 -33.76
N GLY A 170 -25.71 5.56 -32.66
CA GLY A 170 -25.84 4.40 -31.79
C GLY A 170 -24.51 4.06 -31.07
N ALA A 171 -23.75 5.08 -30.67
CA ALA A 171 -22.44 4.97 -30.04
C ALA A 171 -21.36 4.26 -30.88
N THR A 172 -21.49 4.30 -32.19
CA THR A 172 -20.46 3.80 -33.11
C THR A 172 -19.41 4.86 -33.46
N GLN A 173 -19.72 6.13 -33.21
CA GLN A 173 -18.83 7.28 -33.34
C GLN A 173 -19.12 8.32 -32.27
N VAL A 174 -18.28 9.34 -32.17
CA VAL A 174 -18.46 10.49 -31.27
C VAL A 174 -18.30 11.79 -32.06
N VAL A 175 -18.89 12.87 -31.53
CA VAL A 175 -18.76 14.22 -32.09
C VAL A 175 -18.02 15.08 -31.05
N ASP A 176 -16.92 15.69 -31.47
CA ASP A 176 -16.18 16.66 -30.65
C ASP A 176 -17.04 17.90 -30.36
N CYS A 177 -17.05 18.35 -29.10
CA CYS A 177 -17.83 19.51 -28.65
C CYS A 177 -16.95 20.73 -28.33
N PHE A 178 -15.63 20.60 -28.28
CA PHE A 178 -14.76 21.73 -27.98
C PHE A 178 -14.48 22.56 -29.24
N TYR A 179 -14.15 21.91 -30.34
CA TYR A 179 -13.89 22.60 -31.61
C TYR A 179 -15.13 22.75 -32.49
N ASN A 180 -16.14 21.91 -32.35
CA ASN A 180 -17.36 21.99 -33.16
C ASN A 180 -18.47 22.80 -32.44
N LYS A 181 -18.81 23.96 -33.01
CA LYS A 181 -19.86 24.86 -32.49
C LYS A 181 -21.28 24.42 -32.80
N ALA A 182 -21.46 23.44 -33.71
CA ALA A 182 -22.76 22.92 -34.12
C ALA A 182 -22.62 21.48 -34.61
N GLY A 183 -23.70 20.72 -34.48
CA GLY A 183 -23.76 19.32 -34.89
C GLY A 183 -24.96 18.64 -34.24
N HIS A 184 -25.15 17.40 -34.59
CA HIS A 184 -26.16 16.53 -34.01
C HIS A 184 -25.47 15.32 -33.38
N SER A 185 -25.96 14.90 -32.22
CA SER A 185 -25.62 13.61 -31.63
C SER A 185 -26.90 12.97 -31.05
N ASP A 186 -26.87 11.66 -30.91
CA ASP A 186 -27.97 10.92 -30.24
C ASP A 186 -28.15 11.30 -28.79
N PHE A 187 -27.11 11.95 -28.21
CA PHE A 187 -27.01 12.32 -26.81
C PHE A 187 -27.66 13.69 -26.52
N GLY A 188 -27.51 14.66 -27.44
CA GLY A 188 -27.99 16.03 -27.24
C GLY A 188 -27.43 16.99 -28.30
N ALA A 189 -27.72 18.29 -28.14
CA ALA A 189 -27.23 19.31 -29.03
C ALA A 189 -25.74 19.61 -28.77
N VAL A 190 -24.91 19.42 -29.77
CA VAL A 190 -23.46 19.77 -29.72
C VAL A 190 -23.25 21.24 -29.36
N ALA A 191 -24.14 22.14 -29.86
CA ALA A 191 -24.06 23.57 -29.54
C ALA A 191 -24.25 23.90 -28.06
N ASP A 192 -25.07 23.13 -27.32
CA ASP A 192 -25.30 23.35 -25.90
C ASP A 192 -24.08 22.86 -25.09
N ALA A 193 -23.52 21.71 -25.46
CA ALA A 193 -22.28 21.19 -24.85
C ALA A 193 -21.09 22.14 -25.12
N HIS A 194 -20.94 22.62 -26.36
CA HIS A 194 -19.90 23.60 -26.70
C HIS A 194 -20.03 24.87 -25.86
N ARG A 195 -21.24 25.42 -25.76
CA ARG A 195 -21.50 26.64 -24.98
C ARG A 195 -21.12 26.45 -23.51
N ALA A 196 -21.55 25.34 -22.90
CA ALA A 196 -21.22 25.03 -21.52
C ALA A 196 -19.71 24.92 -21.28
N LEU A 197 -18.98 24.31 -22.21
CA LEU A 197 -17.51 24.22 -22.16
C LEU A 197 -16.85 25.61 -22.25
N VAL A 198 -17.25 26.46 -23.21
CA VAL A 198 -16.70 27.80 -23.37
C VAL A 198 -16.99 28.65 -22.15
N GLU A 199 -18.22 28.67 -21.65
CA GLU A 199 -18.62 29.39 -20.45
C GLU A 199 -17.75 28.97 -19.24
N GLN A 200 -17.53 27.68 -19.02
CA GLN A 200 -16.72 27.16 -17.92
C GLN A 200 -15.23 27.54 -18.06
N VAL A 201 -14.69 27.52 -19.29
CA VAL A 201 -13.30 27.89 -19.55
C VAL A 201 -13.03 29.38 -19.40
N VAL A 202 -13.96 30.27 -19.85
CA VAL A 202 -13.74 31.72 -19.76
C VAL A 202 -13.91 32.26 -18.34
N GLU A 203 -14.64 31.55 -17.44
CA GLU A 203 -14.88 31.97 -16.06
C GLU A 203 -13.59 32.17 -15.23
N VAL A 204 -12.47 31.53 -15.61
CA VAL A 204 -11.20 31.62 -14.89
C VAL A 204 -10.43 32.95 -15.17
N ASP A 205 -10.80 33.67 -16.22
CA ASP A 205 -10.10 34.90 -16.64
C ASP A 205 -11.12 36.02 -16.93
N GLY A 206 -11.04 37.10 -16.16
CA GLY A 206 -11.97 38.22 -16.25
C GLY A 206 -11.98 38.94 -17.62
N ASP A 207 -10.85 39.01 -18.32
CA ASP A 207 -10.74 39.64 -19.64
C ASP A 207 -11.48 38.76 -20.69
N PHE A 208 -11.38 37.41 -20.58
CA PHE A 208 -12.13 36.50 -21.42
C PHE A 208 -13.65 36.50 -21.12
N VAL A 209 -14.06 36.64 -19.86
CA VAL A 209 -15.47 36.83 -19.49
C VAL A 209 -16.03 38.09 -20.14
N GLU A 210 -15.32 39.24 -20.07
CA GLU A 210 -15.78 40.49 -20.67
C GLU A 210 -15.91 40.37 -22.20
N ARG A 211 -14.93 39.74 -22.85
CA ARG A 211 -14.98 39.46 -24.31
C ARG A 211 -16.16 38.58 -24.68
N TYR A 212 -16.38 37.50 -23.93
CA TYR A 212 -17.47 36.57 -24.18
C TYR A 212 -18.85 37.25 -24.05
N LEU A 213 -19.00 38.10 -23.02
CA LEU A 213 -20.25 38.85 -22.82
C LEU A 213 -20.50 39.90 -23.91
N ASN A 214 -19.44 40.50 -24.50
CA ASN A 214 -19.56 41.48 -25.54
C ASN A 214 -19.76 40.89 -26.96
N ASP A 215 -18.99 39.84 -27.27
CA ASP A 215 -18.91 39.26 -28.60
C ASP A 215 -19.80 38.04 -28.80
N GLY A 216 -20.21 37.40 -27.68
CA GLY A 216 -21.09 36.24 -27.64
C GLY A 216 -20.43 34.92 -28.04
N ASP A 217 -19.20 34.95 -28.50
CA ASP A 217 -18.40 33.76 -28.88
C ASP A 217 -16.89 34.09 -28.88
N ILE A 218 -16.07 33.07 -28.59
CA ILE A 218 -14.61 33.11 -28.66
C ILE A 218 -14.13 31.93 -29.48
N ASP A 219 -13.13 32.12 -30.34
CA ASP A 219 -12.57 31.01 -31.09
C ASP A 219 -11.82 30.05 -30.16
N ALA A 220 -12.07 28.73 -30.31
CA ALA A 220 -11.45 27.69 -29.48
C ALA A 220 -9.90 27.74 -29.55
N SER A 221 -9.30 28.26 -30.60
CA SER A 221 -7.86 28.43 -30.72
C SER A 221 -7.28 29.51 -29.78
N GLU A 222 -8.12 30.45 -29.30
CA GLU A 222 -7.73 31.50 -28.37
C GLU A 222 -7.91 31.07 -26.90
N LEU A 223 -8.63 29.95 -26.67
CA LEU A 223 -8.98 29.46 -25.33
C LEU A 223 -7.90 28.58 -24.69
N HIS A 224 -6.72 28.43 -25.29
CA HIS A 224 -5.70 27.51 -24.77
C HIS A 224 -5.24 27.87 -23.35
N ALA A 225 -4.87 29.12 -23.10
CA ALA A 225 -4.41 29.54 -21.77
C ALA A 225 -5.50 29.49 -20.68
N PRO A 226 -6.74 30.01 -20.90
CA PRO A 226 -7.80 29.84 -19.91
C PRO A 226 -8.24 28.38 -19.75
N LEU A 227 -8.15 27.53 -20.77
CA LEU A 227 -8.41 26.09 -20.67
C LEU A 227 -7.39 25.41 -19.75
N GLU A 228 -6.11 25.66 -19.97
CA GLU A 228 -5.03 25.16 -19.12
C GLU A 228 -5.25 25.54 -17.65
N GLN A 229 -5.58 26.81 -17.40
CA GLN A 229 -5.88 27.28 -16.05
C GLN A 229 -7.13 26.59 -15.47
N ALA A 230 -8.21 26.44 -16.26
CA ALA A 230 -9.42 25.78 -15.81
C ALA A 230 -9.19 24.30 -15.45
N LEU A 231 -8.34 23.60 -16.20
CA LEU A 231 -7.94 22.23 -15.88
C LEU A 231 -7.11 22.15 -14.60
N ARG A 232 -6.05 22.97 -14.51
CA ARG A 232 -5.13 23.01 -13.37
C ARG A 232 -5.82 23.39 -12.06
N GLU A 233 -6.75 24.33 -12.09
CA GLU A 233 -7.53 24.74 -10.92
C GLU A 233 -8.74 23.82 -10.64
N GLY A 234 -8.99 22.84 -11.51
CA GLY A 234 -10.12 21.91 -11.39
C GLY A 234 -11.48 22.52 -11.67
N HIS A 235 -11.54 23.70 -12.31
CA HIS A 235 -12.77 24.32 -12.80
C HIS A 235 -13.39 23.57 -13.97
N LEU A 236 -12.59 22.82 -14.73
CA LEU A 236 -13.06 21.92 -15.77
C LEU A 236 -12.48 20.52 -15.55
N ILE A 237 -13.37 19.54 -15.54
CA ILE A 237 -13.02 18.11 -15.56
C ILE A 237 -13.57 17.52 -16.86
N PRO A 238 -12.73 17.28 -17.87
CA PRO A 238 -13.15 16.74 -19.16
C PRO A 238 -13.80 15.36 -19.03
N VAL A 239 -14.94 15.14 -19.67
CA VAL A 239 -15.57 13.82 -19.82
C VAL A 239 -15.50 13.38 -21.26
N CYS A 240 -14.84 12.25 -21.54
CA CYS A 240 -14.70 11.68 -22.88
C CYS A 240 -15.43 10.34 -22.95
N PHE A 241 -16.28 10.17 -23.95
CA PHE A 241 -17.00 8.93 -24.25
C PHE A 241 -16.23 8.12 -25.28
N VAL A 242 -15.94 6.83 -24.97
CA VAL A 242 -15.17 5.95 -25.85
C VAL A 242 -15.66 4.51 -25.80
N SER A 243 -15.36 3.74 -26.83
CA SER A 243 -15.39 2.27 -26.78
C SER A 243 -14.05 1.71 -27.21
N ALA A 244 -13.28 1.21 -26.26
CA ALA A 244 -12.03 0.51 -26.52
C ALA A 244 -12.22 -0.73 -27.44
N ARG A 245 -13.41 -1.35 -27.41
CA ARG A 245 -13.72 -2.54 -28.20
C ARG A 245 -13.96 -2.21 -29.65
N THR A 246 -14.68 -1.14 -29.96
CA THR A 246 -15.05 -0.76 -31.34
C THR A 246 -14.10 0.27 -31.94
N GLY A 247 -13.31 0.95 -31.08
CA GLY A 247 -12.46 2.08 -31.47
C GLY A 247 -13.17 3.43 -31.51
N ALA A 248 -14.50 3.47 -31.28
CA ALA A 248 -15.26 4.71 -31.29
C ALA A 248 -14.75 5.67 -30.20
N GLY A 249 -14.47 6.92 -30.57
CA GLY A 249 -13.99 7.98 -29.68
C GLY A 249 -12.51 7.88 -29.27
N VAL A 250 -11.79 6.81 -29.66
CA VAL A 250 -10.36 6.64 -29.29
C VAL A 250 -9.45 7.62 -30.06
N PRO A 251 -9.59 7.86 -31.36
CA PRO A 251 -8.84 8.91 -32.04
C PRO A 251 -9.10 10.31 -31.48
N GLU A 252 -10.35 10.63 -31.16
CA GLU A 252 -10.75 11.90 -30.56
C GLU A 252 -10.17 12.04 -29.14
N LEU A 253 -10.13 10.97 -28.34
CA LEU A 253 -9.46 10.96 -27.04
C LEU A 253 -7.96 11.26 -27.18
N LEU A 254 -7.28 10.68 -28.17
CA LEU A 254 -5.87 10.97 -28.44
C LEU A 254 -5.64 12.42 -28.83
N ASP A 255 -6.56 13.02 -29.60
CA ASP A 255 -6.52 14.44 -29.93
C ASP A 255 -6.73 15.33 -28.70
N VAL A 256 -7.66 14.97 -27.82
CA VAL A 256 -7.85 15.65 -26.52
C VAL A 256 -6.56 15.57 -25.69
N ILE A 257 -5.97 14.38 -25.55
CA ILE A 257 -4.73 14.20 -24.80
C ILE A 257 -3.59 15.07 -25.37
N ALA A 258 -3.39 15.05 -26.67
CA ALA A 258 -2.28 15.75 -27.29
C ALA A 258 -2.42 17.27 -27.28
N ARG A 259 -3.65 17.79 -27.42
CA ARG A 259 -3.91 19.21 -27.65
C ARG A 259 -4.43 19.97 -26.43
N LEU A 260 -5.15 19.28 -25.54
CA LEU A 260 -5.89 19.93 -24.45
C LEU A 260 -5.32 19.62 -23.06
N LEU A 261 -4.78 18.40 -22.84
CA LEU A 261 -4.21 18.09 -21.54
C LEU A 261 -2.90 18.83 -21.29
N PRO A 262 -2.60 19.16 -20.02
CA PRO A 262 -1.40 19.92 -19.66
C PRO A 262 -0.13 19.11 -19.94
N ASN A 263 0.92 19.84 -20.27
CA ASN A 263 2.28 19.32 -20.34
C ASN A 263 3.02 19.59 -19.01
N PRO A 264 4.25 19.07 -18.82
CA PRO A 264 5.00 19.23 -17.58
C PRO A 264 5.30 20.69 -17.16
N THR A 265 5.12 21.66 -18.04
CA THR A 265 5.30 23.08 -17.71
C THR A 265 4.00 23.78 -17.32
N GLU A 266 2.87 23.12 -17.53
CA GLU A 266 1.50 23.64 -17.32
C GLU A 266 0.80 22.92 -16.14
N GLY A 267 1.15 21.64 -15.87
CA GLY A 267 0.56 20.85 -14.80
C GLY A 267 1.02 21.27 -13.40
N ASN A 268 0.38 20.70 -12.39
CA ASN A 268 0.75 20.89 -10.99
C ASN A 268 1.89 19.91 -10.62
N PRO A 269 3.12 20.39 -10.41
CA PRO A 269 4.20 19.51 -9.99
C PRO A 269 3.92 18.93 -8.59
N PRO A 270 4.39 17.72 -8.26
CA PRO A 270 4.25 17.18 -6.93
C PRO A 270 5.00 18.03 -5.91
N ASP A 271 4.48 18.05 -4.67
CA ASP A 271 5.09 18.73 -3.55
C ASP A 271 6.35 17.98 -3.09
N PHE A 272 7.52 18.59 -3.33
CA PHE A 272 8.76 18.18 -2.70
C PHE A 272 8.94 18.92 -1.37
N LEU A 273 9.51 18.24 -0.41
CA LEU A 273 9.87 18.79 0.90
C LEU A 273 11.39 18.78 1.02
N ASN A 274 11.97 19.91 1.41
CA ASN A 274 13.39 20.03 1.73
C ASN A 274 13.54 20.15 3.24
N GLY A 275 14.23 19.20 3.87
CA GLY A 275 14.41 19.10 5.31
C GLY A 275 13.54 18.03 5.96
N GLU A 276 13.59 17.93 7.28
CA GLU A 276 12.88 16.90 8.05
C GLU A 276 11.84 17.51 9.02
N GLY A 277 10.76 16.77 9.26
CA GLY A 277 9.75 17.08 10.28
C GLY A 277 8.93 18.33 9.99
N ALA A 278 8.59 19.09 11.04
CA ALA A 278 7.72 20.26 10.94
C ALA A 278 8.39 21.51 10.33
N ASP A 279 9.71 21.48 10.23
CA ASP A 279 10.51 22.58 9.69
C ASP A 279 10.87 22.38 8.20
N ALA A 280 10.36 21.30 7.56
CA ALA A 280 10.57 21.05 6.14
C ALA A 280 9.90 22.13 5.29
N GLU A 281 10.64 22.69 4.35
CA GLU A 281 10.17 23.71 3.42
C GLU A 281 9.66 23.07 2.14
N MET A 282 8.50 23.52 1.64
CA MET A 282 7.95 23.09 0.37
C MET A 282 8.75 23.67 -0.80
N MET A 283 9.11 22.82 -1.76
CA MET A 283 9.73 23.24 -3.01
C MET A 283 9.05 22.58 -4.21
N HIS A 284 9.04 23.29 -5.34
CA HIS A 284 8.56 22.80 -6.61
C HIS A 284 9.71 22.63 -7.59
N ALA A 285 9.73 21.50 -8.28
CA ALA A 285 10.68 21.28 -9.36
C ALA A 285 10.37 22.19 -10.56
N THR A 286 11.40 22.70 -11.20
CA THR A 286 11.26 23.48 -12.44
C THR A 286 11.58 22.58 -13.63
N PRO A 287 10.69 22.41 -14.63
CA PRO A 287 10.92 21.54 -15.78
C PRO A 287 11.95 22.11 -16.78
N ASP A 288 13.12 22.46 -16.27
CA ASP A 288 14.28 22.95 -17.05
C ASP A 288 15.28 21.81 -17.28
N PRO A 289 15.52 21.37 -18.55
CA PRO A 289 16.48 20.32 -18.85
C PRO A 289 17.94 20.66 -18.57
N ALA A 290 18.28 21.95 -18.35
CA ALA A 290 19.61 22.41 -18.04
C ALA A 290 19.90 22.56 -16.52
N ALA A 291 18.87 22.45 -15.70
CA ALA A 291 19.00 22.50 -14.24
C ALA A 291 19.61 21.21 -13.67
N HIS A 292 19.91 21.21 -12.35
CA HIS A 292 20.28 20.00 -11.64
C HIS A 292 19.19 18.92 -11.78
N VAL A 293 19.61 17.64 -11.81
CA VAL A 293 18.66 16.53 -11.93
C VAL A 293 17.85 16.39 -10.67
N LEU A 294 16.53 16.34 -10.83
CA LEU A 294 15.60 15.91 -9.80
C LEU A 294 14.63 14.90 -10.42
N GLY A 295 14.70 13.66 -9.93
CA GLY A 295 13.85 12.57 -10.38
C GLY A 295 13.26 11.81 -9.20
N HIS A 296 12.13 11.17 -9.42
CA HIS A 296 11.43 10.40 -8.39
C HIS A 296 11.18 8.97 -8.85
N VAL A 297 11.53 8.00 -8.01
CA VAL A 297 11.32 6.57 -8.26
C VAL A 297 9.92 6.16 -7.82
N PHE A 298 8.98 6.17 -8.75
CA PHE A 298 7.58 5.84 -8.47
C PHE A 298 7.25 4.34 -8.53
N LYS A 299 8.14 3.52 -9.09
CA LYS A 299 7.94 2.06 -9.19
C LYS A 299 9.27 1.33 -9.17
N ILE A 300 9.29 0.17 -8.52
CA ILE A 300 10.37 -0.82 -8.59
C ILE A 300 9.82 -2.09 -9.25
N SER A 301 10.62 -2.71 -10.10
CA SER A 301 10.34 -4.02 -10.67
C SER A 301 11.61 -4.86 -10.73
N ILE A 302 11.49 -6.17 -10.60
CA ILE A 302 12.60 -7.09 -10.68
C ILE A 302 12.46 -7.96 -11.93
N ASP A 303 13.12 -7.52 -12.99
CA ASP A 303 13.14 -8.25 -14.25
C ASP A 303 14.14 -9.43 -14.18
N PRO A 304 13.76 -10.64 -14.66
CA PRO A 304 14.63 -11.81 -14.63
C PRO A 304 15.94 -11.66 -15.41
N TYR A 305 15.99 -10.79 -16.41
CA TYR A 305 17.13 -10.62 -17.32
C TYR A 305 17.92 -9.34 -17.03
N VAL A 306 17.24 -8.26 -16.75
CA VAL A 306 17.84 -6.94 -16.48
C VAL A 306 18.19 -6.77 -15.01
N GLY A 307 17.50 -7.48 -14.12
CA GLY A 307 17.62 -7.31 -12.67
C GLY A 307 16.68 -6.22 -12.15
N LYS A 308 17.09 -5.49 -11.12
CA LYS A 308 16.31 -4.43 -10.52
C LYS A 308 16.19 -3.23 -11.45
N LEU A 309 14.96 -2.80 -11.71
CA LEU A 309 14.59 -1.62 -12.48
C LEU A 309 13.88 -0.62 -11.54
N GLY A 310 14.39 0.61 -11.50
CA GLY A 310 13.67 1.74 -10.91
C GLY A 310 13.04 2.58 -12.00
N TYR A 311 11.72 2.75 -11.93
CA TYR A 311 10.99 3.63 -12.84
C TYR A 311 10.98 5.03 -12.29
N VAL A 312 11.48 5.97 -13.07
CA VAL A 312 11.77 7.34 -12.64
C VAL A 312 10.92 8.31 -13.44
N ARG A 313 10.23 9.20 -12.76
CA ARG A 313 9.73 10.44 -13.33
C ARG A 313 10.85 11.48 -13.22
N VAL A 314 11.25 12.05 -14.33
CA VAL A 314 12.19 13.19 -14.35
C VAL A 314 11.39 14.47 -14.20
N HIS A 315 11.64 15.22 -13.14
CA HIS A 315 10.97 16.52 -12.87
C HIS A 315 11.80 17.68 -13.36
N GLN A 316 13.12 17.57 -13.24
CA GLN A 316 14.07 18.64 -13.53
C GLN A 316 15.39 18.03 -14.04
N GLY A 317 16.12 18.75 -14.86
CA GLY A 317 17.41 18.31 -15.39
C GLY A 317 17.29 17.23 -16.47
N THR A 318 18.41 16.65 -16.86
CA THR A 318 18.49 15.59 -17.89
C THR A 318 19.30 14.41 -17.40
N ILE A 319 18.71 13.21 -17.43
CA ILE A 319 19.39 11.96 -17.11
C ILE A 319 19.89 11.32 -18.41
N SER A 320 21.16 10.91 -18.41
CA SER A 320 21.79 10.20 -19.54
C SER A 320 22.68 9.05 -19.04
N PRO A 321 23.00 8.05 -19.86
CA PRO A 321 24.02 7.08 -19.51
C PRO A 321 25.34 7.79 -19.16
N GLY A 322 25.87 7.51 -17.98
CA GLY A 322 27.07 8.17 -17.44
C GLY A 322 26.80 9.24 -16.40
N THR A 323 25.59 9.76 -16.27
CA THR A 323 25.18 10.69 -15.19
C THR A 323 25.43 10.03 -13.82
N GLN A 324 25.97 10.80 -12.89
CA GLN A 324 26.14 10.36 -11.49
C GLN A 324 24.98 10.92 -10.67
N LEU A 325 24.26 10.04 -10.00
CA LEU A 325 23.09 10.41 -9.20
C LEU A 325 23.22 9.86 -7.77
N TYR A 326 22.76 10.62 -6.82
CA TYR A 326 22.56 10.20 -5.45
C TYR A 326 21.12 9.66 -5.27
N VAL A 327 20.92 8.82 -4.28
CA VAL A 327 19.63 8.30 -3.86
C VAL A 327 19.32 8.90 -2.49
N GLY A 328 18.41 9.87 -2.41
CA GLY A 328 18.12 10.59 -1.17
C GLY A 328 19.42 11.05 -0.49
N ASP A 329 19.54 10.87 0.82
CA ASP A 329 20.72 11.28 1.63
C ASP A 329 21.94 10.35 1.44
N GLY A 330 21.99 9.59 0.38
CA GLY A 330 23.05 8.65 0.07
C GLY A 330 24.38 9.33 -0.19
N ARG A 331 25.41 9.00 0.59
CA ARG A 331 26.76 9.63 0.50
C ARG A 331 27.57 9.24 -0.74
N LYS A 332 27.12 8.25 -1.49
CA LYS A 332 27.84 7.74 -2.66
C LYS A 332 26.92 7.79 -3.88
N PRO A 333 27.33 8.51 -4.94
CA PRO A 333 26.57 8.48 -6.18
C PRO A 333 26.73 7.15 -6.88
N PHE A 334 25.67 6.72 -7.56
CA PHE A 334 25.76 5.66 -8.55
C PHE A 334 25.87 6.26 -9.95
N LYS A 335 26.39 5.49 -10.89
CA LYS A 335 26.49 5.88 -12.29
C LYS A 335 25.37 5.23 -13.08
N VAL A 336 24.56 6.01 -13.78
CA VAL A 336 23.54 5.50 -14.71
C VAL A 336 24.24 4.72 -15.82
N GLY A 337 24.04 3.41 -15.89
CA GLY A 337 24.60 2.55 -16.92
C GLY A 337 23.72 2.50 -18.16
N HIS A 338 22.46 2.18 -17.95
CA HIS A 338 21.44 2.03 -18.98
C HIS A 338 20.17 2.78 -18.61
N LEU A 339 19.58 3.42 -19.59
CA LEU A 339 18.33 4.17 -19.49
C LEU A 339 17.35 3.64 -20.53
N TYR A 340 16.11 3.37 -20.10
CA TYR A 340 15.11 2.74 -20.95
C TYR A 340 13.81 3.52 -20.94
N PHE A 341 13.14 3.58 -22.10
CA PHE A 341 11.69 3.75 -22.15
C PHE A 341 11.02 2.38 -22.17
N GLN A 342 9.89 2.30 -21.51
CA GLN A 342 9.17 1.05 -21.33
C GLN A 342 7.99 0.98 -22.31
N GLN A 343 7.78 -0.21 -22.88
CA GLN A 343 6.60 -0.55 -23.68
C GLN A 343 6.11 -1.94 -23.23
N GLY A 344 5.35 -1.97 -22.13
CA GLY A 344 5.01 -3.23 -21.47
C GLY A 344 6.28 -4.01 -21.04
N LYS A 345 6.47 -5.22 -21.54
CA LYS A 345 7.67 -6.03 -21.26
C LYS A 345 8.93 -5.60 -22.03
N ASN A 346 8.80 -4.75 -23.05
CA ASN A 346 9.92 -4.38 -23.89
C ASN A 346 10.63 -3.14 -23.33
N HIS A 347 11.95 -3.21 -23.28
CA HIS A 347 12.81 -2.12 -22.85
C HIS A 347 13.51 -1.52 -24.07
N MET A 348 13.27 -0.25 -24.33
CA MET A 348 13.91 0.47 -25.42
C MET A 348 14.97 1.41 -24.85
N GLU A 349 16.24 1.12 -25.13
CA GLU A 349 17.33 1.96 -24.67
C GLU A 349 17.27 3.35 -25.29
N VAL A 350 17.39 4.38 -24.46
CA VAL A 350 17.33 5.78 -24.88
C VAL A 350 18.59 6.54 -24.49
N PRO A 351 19.00 7.55 -25.27
CA PRO A 351 20.22 8.30 -25.03
C PRO A 351 20.09 9.26 -23.84
N SER A 352 18.87 9.69 -23.53
CA SER A 352 18.59 10.59 -22.40
C SER A 352 17.08 10.64 -22.10
N ALA A 353 16.74 11.14 -20.91
CA ALA A 353 15.40 11.48 -20.50
C ALA A 353 15.42 12.86 -19.82
N GLY A 354 14.48 13.72 -20.20
CA GLY A 354 14.34 15.08 -19.70
C GLY A 354 13.08 15.27 -18.85
N PRO A 355 12.82 16.52 -18.40
CA PRO A 355 11.66 16.84 -17.59
C PRO A 355 10.35 16.42 -18.28
N GLY A 356 9.56 15.63 -17.57
CA GLY A 356 8.32 15.04 -18.10
C GLY A 356 8.44 13.59 -18.58
N ASP A 357 9.63 13.08 -18.85
CA ASP A 357 9.80 11.70 -19.27
C ASP A 357 9.59 10.71 -18.12
N LEU A 358 8.98 9.55 -18.45
CA LEU A 358 8.96 8.36 -17.63
C LEU A 358 9.99 7.38 -18.16
N CYS A 359 11.06 7.15 -17.40
CA CYS A 359 12.14 6.26 -17.82
C CYS A 359 12.43 5.20 -16.75
N ALA A 360 13.19 4.17 -17.12
CA ALA A 360 13.64 3.15 -16.18
C ALA A 360 15.17 3.10 -16.14
N ILE A 361 15.73 3.01 -14.92
CA ILE A 361 17.16 2.83 -14.67
C ILE A 361 17.37 1.42 -14.16
N GLY A 362 18.26 0.68 -14.81
CA GLY A 362 18.52 -0.72 -14.51
C GLY A 362 19.82 -0.97 -13.74
N LYS A 363 19.83 -2.10 -13.00
CA LYS A 363 21.02 -2.67 -12.33
C LYS A 363 21.62 -1.80 -11.21
N ILE A 364 20.77 -1.10 -10.48
CA ILE A 364 21.15 -0.29 -9.33
C ILE A 364 20.42 -0.83 -8.10
N ASP A 365 21.15 -1.46 -7.20
CA ASP A 365 20.58 -2.12 -6.01
C ASP A 365 20.08 -1.12 -4.97
N GLU A 366 20.66 0.08 -4.93
CA GLU A 366 20.33 1.16 -4.00
C GLU A 366 18.96 1.78 -4.29
N LEU A 367 18.44 1.67 -5.53
CA LEU A 367 17.12 2.21 -5.85
C LEU A 367 16.03 1.54 -5.01
N HIS A 368 15.17 2.33 -4.45
CA HIS A 368 13.99 1.88 -3.72
C HIS A 368 12.78 2.71 -4.11
N PHE A 369 11.61 2.21 -3.77
CA PHE A 369 10.36 2.94 -3.98
C PHE A 369 10.40 4.27 -3.23
N ASP A 370 9.85 5.33 -3.83
CA ASP A 370 9.76 6.69 -3.31
C ASP A 370 11.12 7.41 -3.13
N ALA A 371 12.19 6.86 -3.71
CA ALA A 371 13.50 7.52 -3.68
C ALA A 371 13.54 8.74 -4.59
N VAL A 372 14.07 9.84 -4.08
CA VAL A 372 14.43 11.01 -4.88
C VAL A 372 15.84 10.86 -5.40
N LEU A 373 16.03 11.10 -6.69
CA LEU A 373 17.32 11.04 -7.38
C LEU A 373 17.77 12.47 -7.73
N HIS A 374 19.00 12.80 -7.38
CA HIS A 374 19.58 14.13 -7.64
C HIS A 374 21.07 14.02 -7.97
N ASP A 375 21.65 15.07 -8.57
CA ASP A 375 23.08 15.17 -8.91
C ASP A 375 23.84 16.24 -8.13
N ALA A 376 23.18 16.96 -7.22
CA ALA A 376 23.75 18.00 -6.38
C ALA A 376 23.69 17.61 -4.91
N ALA A 377 24.78 17.80 -4.16
CA ALA A 377 24.84 17.47 -2.73
C ALA A 377 24.01 18.40 -1.84
N GLU A 378 23.60 19.55 -2.35
CA GLU A 378 22.69 20.50 -1.69
C GLU A 378 21.22 20.01 -1.69
N ASP A 379 20.92 18.99 -2.50
CA ASP A 379 19.59 18.38 -2.64
C ASP A 379 19.42 17.11 -1.78
N ASP A 380 20.36 16.82 -0.88
CA ASP A 380 20.38 15.59 -0.05
C ASP A 380 19.12 15.41 0.83
N HIS A 381 18.41 16.49 1.19
CA HIS A 381 17.25 16.43 2.09
C HIS A 381 15.90 16.56 1.38
N ILE A 382 15.90 16.40 0.05
CA ILE A 382 14.68 16.52 -0.74
C ILE A 382 13.96 15.16 -0.79
N HIS A 383 12.68 15.15 -0.44
CA HIS A 383 11.81 13.98 -0.52
C HIS A 383 10.40 14.39 -0.95
N LEU A 384 9.60 13.44 -1.40
CA LEU A 384 8.19 13.70 -1.69
C LEU A 384 7.36 13.64 -0.41
N LYS A 385 6.22 14.35 -0.44
CA LYS A 385 5.20 14.20 0.58
C LYS A 385 4.71 12.74 0.59
N PRO A 386 4.72 12.06 1.75
CA PRO A 386 4.35 10.65 1.81
C PRO A 386 2.96 10.35 1.26
N LEU A 387 2.84 9.31 0.46
CA LEU A 387 1.56 8.83 -0.06
C LEU A 387 0.70 8.22 1.05
N PRO A 388 -0.62 8.46 1.04
CA PRO A 388 -1.55 7.89 2.02
C PRO A 388 -1.88 6.42 1.70
N PHE A 389 -0.88 5.54 1.75
CA PHE A 389 -1.12 4.11 1.54
C PHE A 389 -1.98 3.53 2.65
N PRO A 390 -2.94 2.64 2.31
CA PRO A 390 -3.60 1.83 3.32
C PRO A 390 -2.56 0.94 4.01
N GLU A 391 -2.63 0.83 5.33
CA GLU A 391 -1.75 -0.05 6.06
C GLU A 391 -2.03 -1.53 5.73
N PRO A 392 -1.00 -2.34 5.46
CA PRO A 392 -1.16 -3.78 5.27
C PRO A 392 -1.39 -4.46 6.62
N VAL A 393 -2.65 -4.78 6.93
CA VAL A 393 -3.06 -5.37 8.21
C VAL A 393 -3.48 -6.83 8.13
N HIS A 394 -3.74 -7.34 6.91
CA HIS A 394 -4.07 -8.75 6.70
C HIS A 394 -2.79 -9.57 6.63
N GLY A 395 -2.53 -10.40 7.66
CA GLY A 395 -1.29 -11.14 7.84
C GLY A 395 -1.43 -12.63 7.57
N ILE A 396 -0.39 -13.25 7.02
CA ILE A 396 -0.20 -14.69 6.95
C ILE A 396 1.20 -15.05 7.43
N ALA A 397 1.30 -16.02 8.34
CA ALA A 397 2.58 -16.56 8.76
C ALA A 397 3.11 -17.52 7.69
N ILE A 398 4.38 -17.38 7.35
CA ILE A 398 5.05 -18.21 6.34
C ILE A 398 6.30 -18.87 6.92
N SER A 399 6.56 -20.09 6.48
CA SER A 399 7.80 -20.82 6.77
C SER A 399 8.24 -21.60 5.54
N PRO A 400 9.55 -21.80 5.32
CA PRO A 400 10.01 -22.61 4.19
C PRO A 400 9.67 -24.09 4.45
N GLN A 401 9.29 -24.82 3.43
CA GLN A 401 9.06 -26.28 3.54
C GLN A 401 10.32 -27.04 3.95
N ARG A 402 11.50 -26.55 3.57
CA ARG A 402 12.78 -27.16 3.91
C ARG A 402 13.48 -26.33 4.98
N ARG A 403 13.88 -26.97 6.06
CA ARG A 403 14.72 -26.33 7.08
C ARG A 403 16.05 -25.89 6.46
N GLY A 404 16.47 -24.66 6.76
CA GLY A 404 17.69 -24.05 6.24
C GLY A 404 17.47 -23.12 5.05
N ASP A 405 16.26 -23.05 4.49
CA ASP A 405 15.92 -22.13 3.38
C ASP A 405 15.36 -20.78 3.88
N GLU A 406 15.44 -20.50 5.20
CA GLU A 406 14.89 -19.27 5.81
C GLU A 406 15.49 -18.00 5.19
N GLN A 407 16.81 -17.95 5.02
CA GLN A 407 17.48 -16.80 4.41
C GLN A 407 17.04 -16.58 2.97
N ARG A 408 16.94 -17.65 2.19
CA ARG A 408 16.46 -17.59 0.81
C ARG A 408 15.01 -17.11 0.72
N MET A 409 14.17 -17.55 1.65
CA MET A 409 12.79 -17.07 1.76
C MET A 409 12.75 -15.56 1.98
N TRP A 410 13.54 -15.06 2.94
CA TRP A 410 13.64 -13.63 3.22
C TRP A 410 14.13 -12.81 2.01
N GLU A 411 15.13 -13.31 1.28
CA GLU A 411 15.63 -12.66 0.07
C GLU A 411 14.58 -12.57 -1.03
N ILE A 412 13.82 -13.66 -1.26
CA ILE A 412 12.79 -13.67 -2.30
C ILE A 412 11.58 -12.81 -1.91
N VAL A 413 11.07 -12.98 -0.68
CA VAL A 413 9.92 -12.20 -0.21
C VAL A 413 10.30 -10.72 -0.09
N GLY A 414 11.52 -10.41 0.34
CA GLY A 414 12.05 -9.04 0.39
C GLY A 414 12.06 -8.35 -0.99
N LYS A 415 12.33 -9.10 -2.06
CA LYS A 415 12.21 -8.58 -3.44
C LYS A 415 10.76 -8.23 -3.80
N LEU A 416 9.82 -9.11 -3.45
CA LEU A 416 8.38 -8.86 -3.71
C LEU A 416 7.84 -7.69 -2.91
N VAL A 417 8.27 -7.54 -1.65
CA VAL A 417 7.94 -6.38 -0.81
C VAL A 417 8.53 -5.08 -1.37
N ALA A 418 9.71 -5.14 -1.99
CA ALA A 418 10.32 -3.96 -2.62
C ALA A 418 9.55 -3.48 -3.87
N GLU A 419 8.77 -4.36 -4.52
CA GLU A 419 7.93 -4.03 -5.68
C GLU A 419 6.56 -3.46 -5.31
N ASP A 420 6.10 -3.64 -4.05
CA ASP A 420 4.78 -3.21 -3.62
C ASP A 420 4.81 -2.56 -2.23
N PRO A 421 4.55 -1.24 -2.13
CA PRO A 421 4.58 -0.51 -0.86
C PRO A 421 3.49 -0.93 0.14
N CYS A 422 2.47 -1.65 -0.32
CA CYS A 422 1.41 -2.20 0.53
C CYS A 422 1.66 -3.66 0.96
N LEU A 423 2.88 -4.16 0.82
CA LEU A 423 3.34 -5.41 1.41
C LEU A 423 4.34 -5.13 2.53
N LYS A 424 4.24 -5.88 3.63
CA LYS A 424 5.19 -5.79 4.75
C LYS A 424 5.63 -7.18 5.15
N LEU A 425 6.94 -7.35 5.36
CA LEU A 425 7.54 -8.58 5.90
C LEU A 425 8.07 -8.29 7.29
N GLU A 426 7.68 -9.09 8.29
CA GLU A 426 8.08 -8.89 9.68
C GLU A 426 8.39 -10.23 10.36
N HIS A 427 9.45 -10.24 11.18
CA HIS A 427 9.68 -11.35 12.10
C HIS A 427 9.17 -10.99 13.49
N VAL A 428 8.10 -11.66 13.90
CA VAL A 428 7.50 -11.45 15.23
C VAL A 428 8.21 -12.33 16.24
N ALA A 429 9.15 -11.76 16.98
CA ALA A 429 9.97 -12.48 17.95
C ALA A 429 9.16 -13.15 19.07
N GLN A 430 7.99 -12.61 19.41
CA GLN A 430 7.12 -13.13 20.47
C GLN A 430 6.54 -14.50 20.16
N THR A 431 6.17 -14.73 18.90
CA THR A 431 5.62 -16.01 18.40
C THR A 431 6.66 -16.79 17.61
N ASN A 432 7.83 -16.20 17.37
CA ASN A 432 8.90 -16.73 16.50
C ASN A 432 8.37 -17.10 15.11
N GLU A 433 7.62 -16.18 14.51
CA GLU A 433 7.01 -16.35 13.19
C GLU A 433 7.48 -15.26 12.24
N THR A 434 7.61 -15.63 10.99
CA THR A 434 7.75 -14.68 9.88
C THR A 434 6.38 -14.46 9.28
N ILE A 435 5.90 -13.20 9.30
CA ILE A 435 4.57 -12.83 8.83
C ILE A 435 4.71 -11.89 7.65
N VAL A 436 3.95 -12.16 6.59
CA VAL A 436 3.73 -11.22 5.49
C VAL A 436 2.37 -10.59 5.66
N TYR A 437 2.32 -9.28 5.63
CA TYR A 437 1.09 -8.49 5.66
C TYR A 437 0.80 -7.92 4.27
N GLY A 438 -0.47 -7.85 3.90
CA GLY A 438 -0.98 -7.24 2.68
C GLY A 438 -2.33 -6.59 2.92
N LEU A 439 -2.93 -6.01 1.88
CA LEU A 439 -4.21 -5.31 1.95
C LEU A 439 -5.41 -6.25 2.03
N GLY A 440 -5.27 -7.51 1.62
CA GLY A 440 -6.36 -8.48 1.66
C GLY A 440 -5.92 -9.89 1.25
N GLU A 441 -6.89 -10.81 1.24
CA GLU A 441 -6.65 -12.20 0.90
C GLU A 441 -6.15 -12.38 -0.54
N LEU A 442 -6.73 -11.63 -1.50
CA LEU A 442 -6.30 -11.68 -2.90
C LEU A 442 -4.84 -11.25 -3.04
N HIS A 443 -4.44 -10.18 -2.35
CA HIS A 443 -3.07 -9.67 -2.37
C HIS A 443 -2.06 -10.74 -1.93
N LEU A 444 -2.30 -11.36 -0.77
CA LEU A 444 -1.42 -12.41 -0.25
C LEU A 444 -1.45 -13.69 -1.09
N ARG A 445 -2.60 -14.07 -1.65
CA ARG A 445 -2.71 -15.21 -2.57
C ARG A 445 -1.85 -15.02 -3.81
N ILE A 446 -1.88 -13.83 -4.43
CA ILE A 446 -1.03 -13.51 -5.58
C ILE A 446 0.46 -13.56 -5.22
N LEU A 447 0.84 -13.05 -4.03
CA LEU A 447 2.22 -13.15 -3.54
C LEU A 447 2.66 -14.62 -3.42
N LEU A 448 1.83 -15.48 -2.83
CA LEU A 448 2.12 -16.93 -2.67
C LEU A 448 2.19 -17.65 -4.04
N GLU A 449 1.31 -17.30 -4.97
CA GLU A 449 1.37 -17.82 -6.34
C GLU A 449 2.66 -17.38 -7.04
N ARG A 450 3.10 -16.13 -6.85
CA ARG A 450 4.35 -15.62 -7.41
C ARG A 450 5.57 -16.32 -6.83
N LEU A 451 5.60 -16.57 -5.52
CA LEU A 451 6.63 -17.39 -4.87
C LEU A 451 6.73 -18.79 -5.52
N ARG A 452 5.61 -19.47 -5.70
CA ARG A 452 5.55 -20.81 -6.26
C ARG A 452 5.85 -20.82 -7.76
N ASP A 453 5.15 -19.97 -8.54
CA ASP A 453 5.11 -20.10 -10.00
C ASP A 453 6.31 -19.38 -10.68
N VAL A 454 6.80 -18.27 -10.13
CA VAL A 454 7.95 -17.51 -10.68
C VAL A 454 9.25 -17.94 -10.00
N TYR A 455 9.31 -17.88 -8.67
CA TYR A 455 10.54 -18.15 -7.93
C TYR A 455 10.79 -19.63 -7.65
N LYS A 456 9.81 -20.53 -7.94
CA LYS A 456 9.87 -21.97 -7.68
C LYS A 456 10.21 -22.25 -6.21
N PHE A 457 9.64 -21.47 -5.32
CA PHE A 457 9.85 -21.57 -3.89
C PHE A 457 8.51 -21.82 -3.18
N GLU A 458 8.43 -22.95 -2.45
CA GLU A 458 7.24 -23.35 -1.73
C GLU A 458 7.36 -23.04 -0.25
N VAL A 459 6.30 -22.49 0.32
CA VAL A 459 6.18 -22.14 1.74
C VAL A 459 4.99 -22.85 2.36
N GLU A 460 5.09 -23.15 3.64
CA GLU A 460 3.95 -23.52 4.49
C GLU A 460 3.33 -22.25 5.04
N THR A 461 2.01 -22.21 5.12
CA THR A 461 1.27 -21.03 5.56
C THR A 461 0.26 -21.38 6.65
N HIS A 462 0.09 -20.48 7.60
CA HIS A 462 -0.96 -20.56 8.60
C HIS A 462 -1.36 -19.15 9.08
N PRO A 463 -2.54 -18.98 9.73
CA PRO A 463 -2.89 -17.73 10.37
C PRO A 463 -1.86 -17.35 11.44
N PRO A 464 -1.47 -16.08 11.59
CA PRO A 464 -0.54 -15.63 12.62
C PRO A 464 -1.03 -16.01 14.01
N ARG A 465 -0.12 -16.51 14.85
CA ARG A 465 -0.47 -16.84 16.24
C ARG A 465 -0.70 -15.57 17.04
N ILE A 466 -1.71 -15.65 17.92
CA ILE A 466 -1.98 -14.57 18.87
C ILE A 466 -0.94 -14.64 19.98
N ALA A 467 -0.30 -13.50 20.26
CA ALA A 467 0.71 -13.39 21.31
C ALA A 467 0.06 -13.32 22.71
N TYR A 468 -0.61 -14.39 23.12
CA TYR A 468 -1.15 -14.49 24.47
C TYR A 468 -0.05 -14.42 25.53
N ARG A 469 -0.43 -14.06 26.77
CA ARG A 469 0.44 -14.01 27.94
C ARG A 469 -0.24 -14.71 29.12
N GLU A 470 0.55 -15.10 30.09
CA GLU A 470 0.04 -15.57 31.39
C GLU A 470 0.39 -14.54 32.49
N THR A 471 -0.42 -14.47 33.53
CA THR A 471 -0.14 -13.67 34.72
C THR A 471 -0.87 -14.24 35.92
N ILE A 472 -0.62 -13.67 37.10
CA ILE A 472 -1.25 -14.07 38.36
C ILE A 472 -2.16 -12.97 38.89
N THR A 473 -3.15 -13.34 39.67
CA THR A 473 -4.09 -12.41 40.31
C THR A 473 -3.98 -12.36 41.84
N GLN A 474 -3.23 -13.28 42.43
CA GLN A 474 -3.03 -13.38 43.89
C GLN A 474 -1.59 -13.73 44.20
N ASN A 475 -1.18 -13.40 45.43
CA ASN A 475 0.09 -13.85 46.01
C ASN A 475 0.04 -15.36 46.29
N ALA A 476 1.14 -16.03 46.02
CA ALA A 476 1.33 -17.43 46.42
C ALA A 476 2.77 -17.66 46.85
N ALA A 477 2.98 -18.75 47.61
CA ALA A 477 4.32 -19.16 48.00
C ALA A 477 4.46 -20.67 47.81
N ALA A 478 5.61 -21.07 47.31
CA ALA A 478 5.89 -22.48 47.05
C ALA A 478 7.33 -22.83 47.37
N GLN A 479 7.56 -24.11 47.57
CA GLN A 479 8.89 -24.66 47.74
C GLN A 479 9.07 -25.90 46.86
N TYR A 480 10.30 -26.11 46.43
CA TYR A 480 10.64 -27.34 45.72
C TYR A 480 12.06 -27.78 46.07
N ARG A 481 12.21 -29.12 46.31
CA ARG A 481 13.48 -29.74 46.59
C ARG A 481 13.87 -30.65 45.40
N HIS A 482 14.93 -30.29 44.73
CA HIS A 482 15.55 -31.17 43.72
C HIS A 482 16.58 -32.05 44.41
N LYS A 483 16.40 -33.37 44.31
CA LYS A 483 17.37 -34.35 44.80
C LYS A 483 17.43 -35.49 43.76
N LYS A 484 18.58 -35.60 43.05
CA LYS A 484 18.84 -36.66 42.07
C LYS A 484 20.18 -37.32 42.43
N GLN A 485 20.18 -38.64 42.51
CA GLN A 485 21.36 -39.44 42.77
C GLN A 485 21.42 -40.55 41.77
N SER A 486 22.27 -40.40 40.74
CA SER A 486 22.45 -41.40 39.66
C SER A 486 23.95 -41.67 39.52
N GLY A 487 24.47 -42.68 40.24
CA GLY A 487 25.78 -43.27 40.00
C GLY A 487 27.03 -42.36 40.01
N GLY A 488 27.00 -41.20 40.66
CA GLY A 488 28.07 -40.21 40.70
C GLY A 488 27.81 -39.13 41.75
N ALA A 489 28.43 -37.95 41.60
CA ALA A 489 28.16 -36.79 42.49
C ALA A 489 26.69 -36.40 42.41
N GLY A 490 25.99 -36.37 43.56
CA GLY A 490 24.58 -36.04 43.69
C GLY A 490 24.24 -34.63 43.20
N GLN A 491 22.94 -34.37 42.98
CA GLN A 491 22.40 -33.03 42.68
C GLN A 491 21.41 -32.68 43.81
N PHE A 492 21.67 -31.62 44.53
CA PHE A 492 20.80 -31.14 45.60
C PHE A 492 20.60 -29.62 45.52
N GLY A 493 19.35 -29.17 45.63
CA GLY A 493 18.98 -27.77 45.74
C GLY A 493 17.52 -27.66 46.21
N GLU A 494 17.29 -26.82 47.21
CA GLU A 494 15.93 -26.52 47.68
C GLU A 494 15.71 -25.02 47.67
N VAL A 495 14.60 -24.59 47.07
CA VAL A 495 14.24 -23.18 46.90
C VAL A 495 12.84 -22.94 47.44
N HIS A 496 12.75 -21.93 48.31
CA HIS A 496 11.47 -21.40 48.80
C HIS A 496 11.29 -20.00 48.25
N LEU A 497 10.20 -19.78 47.54
CA LEU A 497 9.88 -18.49 46.91
C LEU A 497 8.43 -18.10 47.15
N ARG A 498 8.16 -16.82 47.08
CA ARG A 498 6.81 -16.26 46.95
C ARG A 498 6.72 -15.42 45.72
N ILE A 499 5.53 -15.33 45.16
CA ILE A 499 5.23 -14.53 44.00
C ILE A 499 4.13 -13.53 44.31
N GLU A 500 4.23 -12.36 43.72
CA GLU A 500 3.28 -11.25 43.87
C GLU A 500 2.92 -10.68 42.50
N PRO A 501 1.63 -10.35 42.26
CA PRO A 501 1.25 -9.70 41.01
C PRO A 501 1.80 -8.27 40.98
N LEU A 502 2.24 -7.83 39.79
CA LEU A 502 2.66 -6.47 39.50
C LEU A 502 1.59 -5.74 38.68
N PRO A 503 1.61 -4.40 38.63
CA PRO A 503 0.78 -3.64 37.69
C PRO A 503 1.00 -4.07 36.24
N ARG A 504 -0.03 -3.98 35.42
CA ARG A 504 0.06 -4.35 33.99
C ARG A 504 1.15 -3.57 33.26
N GLY A 505 1.95 -4.30 32.48
CA GLY A 505 3.07 -3.75 31.72
C GLY A 505 4.36 -3.54 32.49
N THR A 506 4.42 -3.91 33.79
CA THR A 506 5.65 -3.81 34.58
C THR A 506 6.68 -4.89 34.21
N GLY A 507 6.20 -6.06 33.73
CA GLY A 507 7.06 -7.15 33.30
C GLY A 507 7.47 -8.09 34.43
N PHE A 508 8.75 -8.23 34.72
CA PHE A 508 9.28 -9.20 35.67
C PHE A 508 10.28 -8.57 36.64
N GLU A 509 10.11 -8.87 37.94
CA GLU A 509 11.06 -8.49 39.01
C GLU A 509 11.53 -9.72 39.77
N PHE A 510 12.83 -9.82 39.99
CA PHE A 510 13.44 -10.85 40.86
C PHE A 510 14.08 -10.22 42.06
N VAL A 511 13.75 -10.72 43.26
CA VAL A 511 14.22 -10.17 44.52
C VAL A 511 14.82 -11.29 45.39
N ASP A 512 16.07 -11.10 45.79
CA ASP A 512 16.76 -11.96 46.74
C ASP A 512 16.53 -11.43 48.17
N GLN A 513 15.84 -12.17 49.01
CA GLN A 513 15.62 -11.92 50.44
C GLN A 513 16.16 -13.03 51.32
N VAL A 514 17.03 -13.90 50.80
CA VAL A 514 17.60 -15.01 51.58
C VAL A 514 18.47 -14.47 52.70
N LYS A 515 18.23 -14.98 53.91
CA LYS A 515 19.01 -14.63 55.11
C LYS A 515 19.80 -15.83 55.62
N GLY A 516 20.96 -15.57 56.23
CA GLY A 516 21.75 -16.62 56.86
C GLY A 516 22.47 -17.59 55.93
N GLY A 517 22.52 -17.33 54.59
CA GLY A 517 23.28 -18.14 53.65
C GLY A 517 22.69 -19.54 53.41
N THR A 518 21.39 -19.73 53.63
CA THR A 518 20.66 -20.99 53.34
C THR A 518 20.77 -21.41 51.87
N ILE A 519 20.82 -20.43 50.97
CA ILE A 519 21.27 -20.58 49.60
C ILE A 519 22.53 -19.71 49.45
N PRO A 520 23.71 -20.27 49.14
CA PRO A 520 24.89 -19.46 48.83
C PRO A 520 24.67 -18.53 47.66
N GLY A 521 25.12 -17.27 47.78
CA GLY A 521 24.87 -16.23 46.75
C GLY A 521 25.32 -16.60 45.35
N GLN A 522 26.32 -17.46 45.22
CA GLN A 522 26.76 -18.00 43.90
C GLN A 522 25.68 -18.81 43.17
N PHE A 523 24.68 -19.36 43.85
CA PHE A 523 23.59 -20.13 43.24
C PHE A 523 22.35 -19.29 42.96
N MET A 524 22.26 -18.04 43.41
CA MET A 524 21.11 -17.18 43.18
C MET A 524 20.87 -16.88 41.68
N PRO A 525 21.92 -16.64 40.84
CA PRO A 525 21.74 -16.54 39.42
C PRO A 525 21.18 -17.81 38.75
N ALA A 526 21.49 -18.99 39.29
CA ALA A 526 20.93 -20.25 38.82
C ALA A 526 19.42 -20.39 39.14
N VAL A 527 19.01 -19.94 40.35
CA VAL A 527 17.57 -19.89 40.69
C VAL A 527 16.82 -18.95 39.76
N GLU A 528 17.35 -17.73 39.53
CA GLU A 528 16.75 -16.74 38.63
C GLU A 528 16.67 -17.29 37.19
N LYS A 529 17.71 -17.96 36.71
CA LYS A 529 17.70 -18.61 35.39
C LYS A 529 16.55 -19.61 35.29
N GLY A 530 16.35 -20.48 36.30
CA GLY A 530 15.25 -21.44 36.28
C GLY A 530 13.86 -20.79 36.29
N VAL A 531 13.70 -19.69 37.02
CA VAL A 531 12.49 -18.89 37.04
C VAL A 531 12.24 -18.26 35.64
N ARG A 532 13.27 -17.69 35.01
CA ARG A 532 13.18 -17.09 33.68
C ARG A 532 12.84 -18.12 32.59
N GLU A 533 13.36 -19.34 32.67
CA GLU A 533 12.98 -20.44 31.79
C GLU A 533 11.48 -20.76 31.91
N ALA A 534 10.96 -20.89 33.15
CA ALA A 534 9.54 -21.13 33.39
C ALA A 534 8.66 -19.94 32.97
N LEU A 535 9.12 -18.70 33.14
CA LEU A 535 8.45 -17.50 32.64
C LEU A 535 8.29 -17.54 31.09
N ALA A 536 9.32 -17.93 30.37
CA ALA A 536 9.30 -17.99 28.92
C ALA A 536 8.42 -19.14 28.37
N GLU A 537 8.41 -20.30 29.07
CA GLU A 537 7.65 -21.48 28.68
C GLU A 537 6.16 -21.38 28.99
N GLY A 538 5.77 -20.55 29.97
CA GLY A 538 4.41 -20.52 30.50
C GLY A 538 4.12 -21.69 31.45
N VAL A 539 2.99 -21.65 32.12
CA VAL A 539 2.66 -22.64 33.18
C VAL A 539 1.28 -23.28 33.02
N ILE A 540 0.29 -22.53 32.51
CA ILE A 540 -1.10 -23.03 32.44
C ILE A 540 -1.58 -23.23 31.00
N ALA A 541 -1.08 -22.46 30.05
CA ALA A 541 -1.47 -22.51 28.64
C ALA A 541 -0.26 -22.44 27.68
N GLY A 542 0.98 -22.38 28.24
CA GLY A 542 2.21 -22.38 27.44
C GLY A 542 2.57 -21.02 26.87
N TYR A 543 2.03 -19.93 27.42
CA TYR A 543 2.35 -18.57 27.02
C TYR A 543 3.29 -17.88 28.04
N PRO A 544 4.18 -17.01 27.59
CA PRO A 544 5.09 -16.32 28.51
C PRO A 544 4.36 -15.61 29.64
N VAL A 545 4.86 -15.78 30.86
CA VAL A 545 4.30 -15.13 32.05
C VAL A 545 4.85 -13.71 32.16
N GLN A 546 4.01 -12.74 32.54
CA GLN A 546 4.40 -11.35 32.77
C GLN A 546 3.72 -10.75 34.00
N ASP A 547 4.20 -9.59 34.45
CA ASP A 547 3.68 -8.80 35.57
C ASP A 547 3.71 -9.56 36.87
N VAL A 548 4.86 -10.20 37.17
CA VAL A 548 5.10 -11.02 38.34
C VAL A 548 6.41 -10.63 39.02
N ARG A 549 6.35 -10.40 40.35
CA ARG A 549 7.51 -10.29 41.20
C ARG A 549 7.76 -11.63 41.85
N VAL A 550 9.01 -12.11 41.78
CA VAL A 550 9.47 -13.34 42.45
C VAL A 550 10.43 -12.98 43.55
N ILE A 551 10.14 -13.44 44.73
CA ILE A 551 10.95 -13.18 45.92
C ILE A 551 11.41 -14.52 46.49
N VAL A 552 12.72 -14.77 46.42
CA VAL A 552 13.34 -15.94 47.02
C VAL A 552 13.69 -15.56 48.47
N HIS A 553 13.15 -16.30 49.43
CA HIS A 553 13.32 -15.92 50.85
C HIS A 553 14.01 -16.98 51.70
N ASP A 554 14.05 -18.25 51.27
CA ASP A 554 14.72 -19.35 51.97
C ASP A 554 15.07 -20.50 51.04
N GLY A 555 15.80 -21.48 51.53
CA GLY A 555 16.16 -22.70 50.82
C GLY A 555 17.13 -23.57 51.56
N LYS A 556 17.68 -24.59 50.91
CA LYS A 556 18.73 -25.43 51.47
C LYS A 556 19.75 -25.83 50.42
N HIS A 557 21.00 -25.88 50.82
CA HIS A 557 22.09 -26.41 50.05
C HIS A 557 22.76 -27.60 50.77
N HIS A 558 23.50 -28.40 50.03
CA HIS A 558 24.33 -29.47 50.54
C HIS A 558 25.78 -29.21 50.16
N ALA A 559 26.69 -29.29 51.17
CA ALA A 559 28.08 -28.87 51.01
C ALA A 559 28.83 -29.56 49.85
N VAL A 560 28.41 -30.78 49.45
CA VAL A 560 29.08 -31.59 48.40
C VAL A 560 28.22 -31.74 47.16
N ASP A 561 26.89 -31.91 47.28
CA ASP A 561 26.00 -32.26 46.17
C ASP A 561 25.29 -31.05 45.55
N SER A 562 25.47 -29.84 46.07
CA SER A 562 24.86 -28.65 45.49
C SER A 562 25.59 -28.22 44.22
N LYS A 563 24.84 -28.12 43.12
CA LYS A 563 25.29 -27.70 41.81
C LYS A 563 24.31 -26.68 41.20
N GLU A 564 24.78 -25.82 40.32
CA GLU A 564 23.95 -24.83 39.61
C GLU A 564 22.68 -25.44 39.01
N ILE A 565 22.81 -26.57 38.28
CA ILE A 565 21.68 -27.24 37.62
C ILE A 565 20.58 -27.65 38.62
N ALA A 566 20.92 -28.01 39.84
CA ALA A 566 19.97 -28.37 40.88
C ALA A 566 19.12 -27.16 41.30
N PHE A 567 19.73 -25.97 41.38
CA PHE A 567 19.04 -24.73 41.72
C PHE A 567 18.26 -24.15 40.55
N VAL A 568 18.71 -24.34 39.28
CA VAL A 568 17.91 -24.04 38.07
C VAL A 568 16.61 -24.85 38.11
N THR A 569 16.70 -26.17 38.31
CA THR A 569 15.53 -27.05 38.37
C THR A 569 14.65 -26.74 39.58
N ALA A 570 15.24 -26.47 40.74
CA ALA A 570 14.47 -26.15 41.95
C ALA A 570 13.74 -24.82 41.82
N GLY A 571 14.38 -23.78 41.28
CA GLY A 571 13.77 -22.49 40.99
C GLY A 571 12.62 -22.59 39.98
N LYS A 572 12.86 -23.28 38.86
CA LYS A 572 11.84 -23.53 37.84
C LYS A 572 10.60 -24.24 38.40
N LYS A 573 10.78 -25.34 39.10
CA LYS A 573 9.65 -26.13 39.64
C LYS A 573 8.95 -25.40 40.79
N ALA A 574 9.65 -24.72 41.69
CA ALA A 574 9.04 -23.93 42.76
C ALA A 574 8.17 -22.80 42.17
N PHE A 575 8.66 -22.10 41.14
CA PHE A 575 7.91 -21.05 40.47
C PHE A 575 6.65 -21.63 39.77
N GLN A 576 6.76 -22.73 39.05
CA GLN A 576 5.61 -23.37 38.38
C GLN A 576 4.52 -23.78 39.41
N ILE A 577 4.91 -24.27 40.59
CA ILE A 577 3.94 -24.59 41.66
C ILE A 577 3.28 -23.30 42.18
N ALA A 578 4.06 -22.26 42.45
CA ALA A 578 3.53 -21.01 42.97
C ALA A 578 2.56 -20.36 41.98
N ILE A 579 2.85 -20.36 40.68
CA ILE A 579 1.96 -19.83 39.62
C ILE A 579 0.60 -20.54 39.67
N ARG A 580 0.57 -21.88 39.73
CA ARG A 580 -0.68 -22.65 39.76
C ARG A 580 -1.56 -22.32 40.96
N GLU A 581 -0.96 -21.96 42.10
CA GLU A 581 -1.67 -21.58 43.36
C GLU A 581 -2.10 -20.10 43.33
N ALA A 582 -1.48 -19.24 42.50
CA ALA A 582 -1.69 -17.78 42.47
C ALA A 582 -2.91 -17.34 41.64
N ARG A 583 -3.86 -18.21 41.35
CA ARG A 583 -5.00 -17.99 40.42
C ARG A 583 -4.53 -17.36 39.11
N PRO A 584 -3.79 -18.12 38.31
CA PRO A 584 -3.28 -17.64 37.04
C PRO A 584 -4.38 -17.38 36.02
N VAL A 585 -4.19 -16.37 35.19
CA VAL A 585 -5.08 -16.02 34.10
C VAL A 585 -4.30 -15.85 32.80
N VAL A 586 -4.95 -16.09 31.66
CA VAL A 586 -4.41 -15.79 30.35
C VAL A 586 -4.81 -14.38 29.94
N LEU A 587 -3.89 -13.66 29.33
CA LEU A 587 -4.08 -12.32 28.79
C LEU A 587 -4.08 -12.38 27.26
N GLU A 588 -5.00 -11.65 26.63
CA GLU A 588 -5.05 -11.42 25.18
C GLU A 588 -4.61 -10.00 24.83
N PRO A 589 -3.94 -9.82 23.66
CA PRO A 589 -3.59 -8.51 23.18
C PRO A 589 -4.83 -7.78 22.65
N ILE A 590 -5.04 -6.56 23.11
CA ILE A 590 -6.09 -5.63 22.65
C ILE A 590 -5.45 -4.66 21.66
N ALA A 591 -5.99 -4.58 20.46
CA ALA A 591 -5.60 -3.57 19.48
C ALA A 591 -6.47 -2.33 19.58
N ARG A 592 -5.86 -1.18 19.40
CA ARG A 592 -6.56 0.04 18.98
C ARG A 592 -6.83 -0.10 17.49
N ILE A 593 -8.07 0.10 17.09
CA ILE A 593 -8.51 0.05 15.70
C ILE A 593 -9.04 1.42 15.26
N GLN A 594 -8.62 1.88 14.09
CA GLN A 594 -9.17 3.05 13.41
C GLN A 594 -9.68 2.62 12.06
N ILE A 595 -10.97 2.84 11.79
CA ILE A 595 -11.63 2.40 10.57
C ILE A 595 -12.13 3.63 9.83
N THR A 596 -11.63 3.84 8.63
CA THR A 596 -12.12 4.89 7.73
C THR A 596 -13.06 4.27 6.70
N ALA A 597 -14.27 4.80 6.59
CA ALA A 597 -15.30 4.25 5.73
C ALA A 597 -16.35 5.32 5.36
N PRO A 598 -17.20 5.08 4.35
CA PRO A 598 -18.35 5.95 4.06
C PRO A 598 -19.32 6.05 5.24
N GLU A 599 -19.90 7.22 5.47
CA GLU A 599 -20.80 7.50 6.60
C GLU A 599 -21.98 6.50 6.71
N HIS A 600 -22.54 6.08 5.58
CA HIS A 600 -23.65 5.12 5.57
C HIS A 600 -23.29 3.75 6.16
N ALA A 601 -22.01 3.37 6.22
CA ALA A 601 -21.54 2.11 6.78
C ALA A 601 -21.35 2.14 8.31
N MET A 602 -21.45 3.31 8.96
CA MET A 602 -21.20 3.52 10.39
C MET A 602 -21.95 2.52 11.27
N GLY A 603 -23.26 2.35 11.03
CA GLY A 603 -24.09 1.45 11.84
C GLY A 603 -23.67 -0.02 11.72
N ALA A 604 -23.31 -0.46 10.51
CA ALA A 604 -22.81 -1.82 10.27
C ALA A 604 -21.45 -2.06 10.95
N ILE A 605 -20.52 -1.09 10.84
CA ILE A 605 -19.17 -1.16 11.41
C ILE A 605 -19.25 -1.21 12.94
N THR A 606 -19.99 -0.31 13.57
CA THR A 606 -20.14 -0.26 15.04
C THR A 606 -20.81 -1.50 15.60
N GLY A 607 -21.82 -2.04 14.89
CA GLY A 607 -22.48 -3.30 15.23
C GLY A 607 -21.54 -4.50 15.11
N ASP A 608 -20.76 -4.60 14.04
CA ASP A 608 -19.80 -5.70 13.84
C ASP A 608 -18.68 -5.67 14.90
N LEU A 609 -18.09 -4.47 15.19
CA LEU A 609 -17.11 -4.33 16.26
C LEU A 609 -17.65 -4.77 17.62
N SER A 610 -18.88 -4.38 17.96
CA SER A 610 -19.51 -4.79 19.22
C SER A 610 -19.70 -6.31 19.30
N SER A 611 -20.04 -6.97 18.18
CA SER A 611 -20.15 -8.44 18.13
C SER A 611 -18.81 -9.16 18.33
N ARG A 612 -17.69 -8.48 18.05
CA ARG A 612 -16.30 -8.95 18.21
C ARG A 612 -15.66 -8.54 19.54
N ARG A 613 -16.45 -8.31 20.54
CA ARG A 613 -15.99 -7.82 21.85
C ARG A 613 -15.24 -6.48 21.77
N GLY A 614 -15.46 -5.74 20.68
CA GLY A 614 -14.87 -4.42 20.47
C GLY A 614 -15.66 -3.33 21.17
N MET A 615 -14.96 -2.26 21.53
CA MET A 615 -15.51 -1.07 22.14
C MET A 615 -15.18 0.15 21.29
N VAL A 616 -16.22 0.84 20.79
CA VAL A 616 -16.06 2.10 20.04
C VAL A 616 -15.79 3.22 21.03
N SER A 617 -14.75 4.00 20.80
CA SER A 617 -14.33 5.13 21.65
C SER A 617 -14.69 6.49 21.06
N GLY A 618 -14.84 6.60 19.74
CA GLY A 618 -15.16 7.85 19.06
C GLY A 618 -15.45 7.68 17.59
N THR A 619 -16.01 8.73 16.99
CA THR A 619 -16.22 8.84 15.55
C THR A 619 -15.90 10.27 15.12
N ASP A 620 -15.10 10.42 14.09
CA ASP A 620 -14.72 11.70 13.50
C ASP A 620 -15.19 11.76 12.05
N SER A 621 -15.82 12.86 11.65
CA SER A 621 -16.23 13.07 10.25
C SER A 621 -15.00 13.45 9.42
N GLY A 622 -14.80 12.76 8.33
CA GLY A 622 -13.77 13.04 7.33
C GLY A 622 -14.28 13.91 6.18
N SER A 623 -13.46 14.13 5.18
CA SER A 623 -13.82 14.81 3.94
C SER A 623 -14.71 13.91 3.05
N LEU A 624 -15.50 14.52 2.18
CA LEU A 624 -16.27 13.85 1.11
C LEU A 624 -17.18 12.70 1.57
N GLY A 625 -17.86 12.83 2.74
CA GLY A 625 -18.81 11.83 3.22
C GLY A 625 -18.16 10.56 3.77
N THR A 626 -16.91 10.66 4.22
CA THR A 626 -16.22 9.61 4.96
C THR A 626 -16.27 9.88 6.46
N LEU A 627 -16.12 8.84 7.25
CA LEU A 627 -15.95 8.93 8.70
C LEU A 627 -14.84 7.98 9.18
N THR A 628 -14.24 8.33 10.31
CA THR A 628 -13.29 7.47 11.02
C THR A 628 -13.90 7.00 12.33
N VAL A 629 -14.06 5.70 12.48
CA VAL A 629 -14.48 5.05 13.73
C VAL A 629 -13.25 4.61 14.49
N SER A 630 -13.06 5.12 15.69
CA SER A 630 -11.98 4.75 16.60
C SER A 630 -12.50 3.80 17.68
N GLY A 631 -11.73 2.75 17.99
CA GLY A 631 -12.14 1.77 18.98
C GLY A 631 -11.00 0.87 19.46
N GLN A 632 -11.37 -0.15 20.21
CA GLN A 632 -10.47 -1.20 20.69
C GLN A 632 -11.15 -2.56 20.51
N ALA A 633 -10.39 -3.57 20.13
CA ALA A 633 -10.89 -4.95 20.03
C ALA A 633 -9.75 -5.97 20.27
N PRO A 634 -10.06 -7.18 20.75
CA PRO A 634 -9.10 -8.26 20.83
C PRO A 634 -8.57 -8.64 19.44
N ILE A 635 -7.25 -8.76 19.30
CA ILE A 635 -6.64 -9.12 17.99
C ILE A 635 -7.18 -10.47 17.47
N ALA A 636 -7.48 -11.40 18.38
CA ALA A 636 -8.05 -12.70 18.03
C ALA A 636 -9.40 -12.62 17.28
N GLU A 637 -10.18 -11.56 17.52
CA GLU A 637 -11.49 -11.35 16.89
C GLU A 637 -11.40 -10.62 15.53
N LEU A 638 -10.20 -10.17 15.14
CA LEU A 638 -9.99 -9.37 13.93
C LEU A 638 -9.39 -10.15 12.76
N ALA A 639 -9.22 -11.46 12.88
CA ALA A 639 -8.53 -12.27 11.85
C ALA A 639 -9.17 -12.18 10.46
N ASP A 640 -10.50 -12.10 10.36
CA ASP A 640 -11.29 -11.99 9.11
C ASP A 640 -11.85 -10.59 8.86
N TYR A 641 -11.40 -9.59 9.65
CA TYR A 641 -12.05 -8.27 9.67
C TYR A 641 -11.96 -7.54 8.34
N GLN A 642 -10.87 -7.68 7.59
CA GLN A 642 -10.72 -7.07 6.24
C GLN A 642 -11.83 -7.51 5.29
N SER A 643 -12.11 -8.81 5.23
CA SER A 643 -13.17 -9.34 4.36
C SER A 643 -14.56 -8.84 4.76
N ARG A 644 -14.79 -8.74 6.08
CA ARG A 644 -16.05 -8.19 6.61
C ARG A 644 -16.20 -6.70 6.31
N LEU A 645 -15.13 -5.92 6.52
CA LEU A 645 -15.13 -4.49 6.23
C LEU A 645 -15.38 -4.24 4.73
N ASN A 646 -14.72 -4.98 3.87
CA ASN A 646 -14.96 -4.90 2.42
C ASN A 646 -16.42 -5.20 2.06
N ALA A 647 -17.03 -6.20 2.68
CA ALA A 647 -18.45 -6.51 2.47
C ALA A 647 -19.39 -5.40 2.95
N MET A 648 -19.11 -4.78 4.11
CA MET A 648 -19.94 -3.71 4.67
C MET A 648 -19.79 -2.38 3.92
N THR A 649 -18.65 -2.14 3.30
CA THR A 649 -18.29 -0.85 2.68
C THR A 649 -18.14 -0.91 1.16
N ALA A 650 -18.47 -2.05 0.54
CA ALA A 650 -18.22 -2.32 -0.88
C ALA A 650 -16.75 -2.05 -1.29
N GLY A 651 -15.80 -2.40 -0.40
CA GLY A 651 -14.36 -2.21 -0.63
C GLY A 651 -13.84 -0.78 -0.41
N GLN A 652 -14.68 0.13 0.09
CA GLN A 652 -14.26 1.52 0.37
C GLN A 652 -13.64 1.69 1.76
N GLY A 653 -13.83 0.73 2.67
CA GLY A 653 -13.31 0.79 4.01
C GLY A 653 -11.85 0.39 4.10
N SER A 654 -11.09 1.08 4.94
CA SER A 654 -9.74 0.71 5.37
C SER A 654 -9.66 0.78 6.88
N TYR A 655 -8.71 0.07 7.47
CA TYR A 655 -8.46 0.17 8.90
C TYR A 655 -6.98 0.03 9.23
N ALA A 656 -6.60 0.60 10.36
CA ALA A 656 -5.27 0.49 10.93
C ALA A 656 -5.36 -0.15 12.32
N LEU A 657 -4.35 -0.92 12.70
CA LEU A 657 -4.24 -1.60 13.99
C LEU A 657 -2.96 -1.19 14.71
N ALA A 658 -3.06 -0.92 16.00
CA ALA A 658 -1.92 -0.75 16.87
C ALA A 658 -2.16 -1.51 18.19
N LEU A 659 -1.16 -2.26 18.67
CA LEU A 659 -1.25 -2.89 19.99
C LEU A 659 -1.47 -1.81 21.05
N SER A 660 -2.54 -1.95 21.85
CA SER A 660 -2.85 -1.04 22.96
C SER A 660 -2.31 -1.57 24.28
N HIS A 661 -2.83 -2.70 24.74
CA HIS A 661 -2.52 -3.31 26.02
C HIS A 661 -2.94 -4.78 26.06
N TYR A 662 -2.82 -5.40 27.21
CA TYR A 662 -3.25 -6.78 27.44
C TYR A 662 -4.39 -6.82 28.45
N GLU A 663 -5.45 -7.59 28.16
CA GLU A 663 -6.58 -7.82 29.04
C GLU A 663 -6.81 -9.31 29.32
N VAL A 664 -7.51 -9.61 30.41
CA VAL A 664 -7.84 -11.00 30.77
C VAL A 664 -8.86 -11.56 29.79
N VAL A 665 -8.56 -12.72 29.22
CA VAL A 665 -9.50 -13.41 28.31
C VAL A 665 -10.78 -13.85 29.04
N PRO A 666 -11.92 -13.99 28.35
CA PRO A 666 -13.12 -14.59 28.90
C PRO A 666 -12.84 -16.02 29.44
N PRO A 667 -13.55 -16.47 30.50
CA PRO A 667 -13.31 -17.79 31.09
C PRO A 667 -13.41 -18.96 30.12
N THR A 668 -14.29 -18.87 29.14
CA THR A 668 -14.45 -19.89 28.08
C THR A 668 -13.20 -19.99 27.20
N VAL A 669 -12.69 -18.85 26.75
CA VAL A 669 -11.46 -18.77 25.94
C VAL A 669 -10.27 -19.28 26.74
N GLN A 670 -10.16 -18.90 28.04
CA GLN A 670 -9.09 -19.42 28.90
C GLN A 670 -9.13 -20.94 29.00
N GLN A 671 -10.31 -21.52 29.17
CA GLN A 671 -10.47 -22.97 29.28
C GLN A 671 -10.04 -23.70 27.97
N ASP A 672 -10.40 -23.13 26.84
CA ASP A 672 -10.03 -23.68 25.53
C ASP A 672 -8.49 -23.64 25.34
N LEU A 673 -7.85 -22.50 25.65
CA LEU A 673 -6.40 -22.34 25.55
C LEU A 673 -5.66 -23.31 26.48
N MET A 674 -6.15 -23.47 27.72
CA MET A 674 -5.56 -24.42 28.69
C MET A 674 -5.72 -25.86 28.27
N SER A 675 -6.85 -26.24 27.64
CA SER A 675 -7.11 -27.62 27.20
C SER A 675 -6.17 -28.05 26.05
N GLY A 676 -5.72 -27.12 25.24
CA GLY A 676 -4.75 -27.32 24.17
C GLY A 676 -3.30 -27.50 24.64
N TYR A 677 -2.99 -27.12 25.87
CA TYR A 677 -1.62 -27.16 26.41
C TYR A 677 -1.32 -28.48 27.08
N LYS A 678 -0.31 -29.19 26.60
CA LYS A 678 0.26 -30.36 27.25
C LYS A 678 1.51 -29.95 28.01
N VAL A 679 1.44 -30.05 29.33
CA VAL A 679 2.61 -29.84 30.19
C VAL A 679 3.73 -30.79 29.74
N ARG A 680 4.86 -30.26 29.33
CA ARG A 680 6.07 -31.05 29.12
C ARG A 680 6.62 -31.44 30.48
N ASP A 681 6.30 -32.66 30.93
CA ASP A 681 7.00 -33.25 32.10
C ASP A 681 8.43 -33.59 31.62
N GLU A 682 9.39 -32.70 31.97
CA GLU A 682 10.81 -33.02 31.91
C GLU A 682 11.14 -33.80 33.18
N ASP A 683 11.27 -35.13 33.05
CA ASP A 683 11.79 -36.04 34.10
C ASP A 683 13.31 -35.77 34.42
#